data_1c5cccf27955bfbaa0b413dcb8f1241d
#
_entry.id   1c5cccf27955bfbaa0b413dcb8f1241d
#
_cell.length_a   1.000
_cell.length_b   1.000
_cell.length_c   1.000
_cell.angle_alpha   90.00
_cell.angle_beta   90.00
_cell.angle_gamma   90.00
#
_symmetry.space_group_name_H-M   'P 1'
#
loop_
_entity.id
_entity.type
_entity.pdbx_description
1 polymer ?
#
loop_
_entity_poly.entity_id
_entity_poly.type
_entity_poly.pdbx_seq_one_letter_code
_entity_poly.pdbx_strand_id
1 'polypeptide(L)'
;MGKVKLLAAALAAVMLMPLFTSCSASGKKGTKVVKEDDPWYESFSVKIDKDIRANEEENISKICTSKDKIFYLYSLFHKTACTTRTVLDTYDLEGNLLSRKKITCEDNATIHHIRYLDSDPDGKTLKAAVEYCPPGKIIDDMFVDIDVESGTVSNVKKIVTKEGEIALDAHSPSPDELYKVGDYLVVSFSKVVDYVFSTELLLYKQTDYVARLDTSSIQLNILLDGFSIDEAKGSIFVFGYEKGNIIRMEFDLNNGKLKNKETVQPSGGDSVNLWEFQRTNTGDMLRIDSLGNILKADVNTMTTETVIDSNWYMPYYFMQDNEEHMLSTAILTCSNTGAVLLDNEYKTYGSEVFFIDEYFRILKKTDKNPHAGKKVIELGLPPDSGFSEYMANTISEFNRTDNEYVIRLWDKYKNGYATTVLTYMGIDVKGNNDQEVFQMIQDLKCDDAPDLVLDIQKNYAMRDDVFMDITDFLDPEVMDKQYKNIIEAGKLDGKLYFLPVTIEIEGLVTDTELLNEGAVGITFDDFNKLIKDKMSGFSPYDYPESKDYNKRSFILSCIDTKSAIEGQRIEFGTDQFRAAAEYAKNNIQYNNKDEIPADYVHNWKRYRGKCYYAKMDDYLKYVHSCYKAKGNYKIIGTPSVDAKGPRFSALETISVSATTDMKDGCRKFINYLFSGKSYDSTECEFRHIVTNKEIMEKNIQILTKCNNDSYAVYENRIKTGALIPAPGLDMATGDKYATDEMAQSFLESLSSISIYYYEDYTIVQFIDEELAPYYAGDRSIDDAVRYINDRVTKYVREM
;
A
#
# COMPACT_ATOMS: atom_id res chain seq x y z
N MET A 1 38.91 -6.32 -33.93
CA MET A 1 39.14 -6.11 -32.50
C MET A 1 39.29 -4.65 -32.08
N GLY A 2 39.83 -3.73 -32.86
CA GLY A 2 40.01 -2.33 -32.51
C GLY A 2 38.71 -1.50 -32.42
N LYS A 3 37.75 -1.71 -33.33
CA LYS A 3 36.51 -0.93 -33.38
C LYS A 3 35.51 -1.27 -32.25
N VAL A 4 35.51 -2.51 -31.71
CA VAL A 4 34.66 -2.95 -30.62
C VAL A 4 35.17 -2.37 -29.29
N LYS A 5 36.48 -2.25 -29.11
CA LYS A 5 37.07 -1.62 -27.91
C LYS A 5 36.84 -0.10 -27.87
N LEU A 6 36.80 0.54 -29.04
CA LEU A 6 36.49 1.99 -29.11
C LEU A 6 34.98 2.28 -28.81
N LEU A 7 34.08 1.37 -29.27
CA LEU A 7 32.65 1.51 -28.97
C LEU A 7 32.35 1.23 -27.49
N ALA A 8 32.99 0.28 -26.85
CA ALA A 8 32.88 0.00 -25.43
C ALA A 8 33.43 1.14 -24.57
N ALA A 9 34.54 1.76 -24.98
CA ALA A 9 35.11 2.92 -24.30
C ALA A 9 34.24 4.17 -24.50
N ALA A 10 33.58 4.33 -25.65
CA ALA A 10 32.66 5.43 -25.90
C ALA A 10 31.32 5.26 -25.14
N LEU A 11 30.80 4.02 -25.04
CA LEU A 11 29.63 3.71 -24.19
C LEU A 11 29.95 3.92 -22.71
N ALA A 12 31.10 3.48 -22.22
CA ALA A 12 31.55 3.71 -20.85
C ALA A 12 31.75 5.20 -20.55
N ALA A 13 32.24 6.00 -21.50
CA ALA A 13 32.38 7.45 -21.36
C ALA A 13 31.01 8.17 -21.38
N VAL A 14 30.01 7.68 -22.14
CA VAL A 14 28.65 8.22 -22.16
C VAL A 14 27.87 7.83 -20.89
N MET A 15 28.14 6.67 -20.30
CA MET A 15 27.56 6.29 -19.00
C MET A 15 28.21 7.02 -17.80
N LEU A 16 29.44 7.53 -17.95
CA LEU A 16 30.14 8.28 -16.89
C LEU A 16 29.86 9.81 -16.96
N MET A 17 29.26 10.33 -18.02
CA MET A 17 28.98 11.76 -18.13
C MET A 17 27.85 12.27 -17.21
N PRO A 18 26.81 11.49 -16.81
CA PRO A 18 25.85 11.98 -15.82
C PRO A 18 26.41 12.01 -14.38
N LEU A 19 27.49 11.28 -14.10
CA LEU A 19 28.05 11.16 -12.73
C LEU A 19 28.84 12.40 -12.25
N PHE A 20 29.07 13.40 -13.09
CA PHE A 20 29.87 14.57 -12.72
C PHE A 20 29.12 15.91 -12.73
N THR A 21 27.81 15.93 -12.84
CA THR A 21 27.05 17.21 -12.97
C THR A 21 26.24 17.61 -11.75
N SER A 22 26.31 16.94 -10.61
CA SER A 22 25.40 17.22 -9.49
C SER A 22 25.93 18.07 -8.34
N CYS A 23 27.21 18.26 -8.18
CA CYS A 23 27.71 19.21 -7.19
C CYS A 23 28.17 20.52 -7.87
N SER A 24 27.21 21.35 -8.27
CA SER A 24 27.54 22.77 -8.47
C SER A 24 27.77 23.38 -7.08
N ALA A 25 28.92 23.99 -6.84
CA ALA A 25 29.20 24.79 -5.67
C ALA A 25 28.20 25.98 -5.61
N SER A 26 26.98 25.70 -5.17
CA SER A 26 26.03 26.69 -4.67
C SER A 26 26.31 26.81 -3.19
N GLY A 27 26.46 27.99 -2.67
CA GLY A 27 26.75 28.23 -1.26
C GLY A 27 25.70 27.53 -0.36
N LYS A 28 26.07 27.33 0.92
CA LYS A 28 25.22 26.67 1.94
C LYS A 28 23.76 27.00 1.74
N LYS A 29 22.91 25.94 1.76
CA LYS A 29 21.46 26.02 1.71
C LYS A 29 20.99 27.01 2.79
N GLY A 30 20.42 28.14 2.39
CA GLY A 30 19.82 29.06 3.37
C GLY A 30 18.57 28.45 3.97
N THR A 31 18.29 28.75 5.24
CA THR A 31 17.06 28.29 5.92
C THR A 31 15.83 28.64 5.10
N LYS A 32 15.09 27.65 4.62
CA LYS A 32 13.82 27.85 3.92
C LYS A 32 12.76 28.26 4.95
N VAL A 33 11.94 29.23 4.61
CA VAL A 33 10.85 29.73 5.47
C VAL A 33 9.58 29.77 4.65
N VAL A 34 8.47 29.33 5.22
CA VAL A 34 7.15 29.38 4.58
C VAL A 34 6.75 30.84 4.37
N LYS A 35 6.33 31.17 3.16
CA LYS A 35 5.86 32.51 2.81
C LYS A 35 4.33 32.60 2.97
N GLU A 36 3.85 33.82 3.14
CA GLU A 36 2.40 34.06 3.29
C GLU A 36 1.61 33.71 2.03
N ASP A 37 2.23 33.87 0.86
CA ASP A 37 1.67 33.57 -0.47
C ASP A 37 1.92 32.14 -0.99
N ASP A 38 2.65 31.31 -0.21
CA ASP A 38 2.76 29.88 -0.52
C ASP A 38 1.37 29.23 -0.48
N PRO A 39 1.04 28.28 -1.38
CA PRO A 39 -0.26 27.60 -1.36
C PRO A 39 -0.54 26.92 -0.01
N TRP A 40 -1.80 26.86 0.36
CA TRP A 40 -2.28 26.01 1.43
C TRP A 40 -3.71 25.60 1.18
N TYR A 41 -4.02 24.33 1.47
CA TYR A 41 -5.39 23.81 1.41
C TYR A 41 -5.78 23.29 2.80
N GLU A 42 -6.82 23.87 3.35
CA GLU A 42 -7.43 23.34 4.57
C GLU A 42 -8.15 22.03 4.24
N SER A 43 -7.89 21.00 5.03
CA SER A 43 -8.49 19.67 4.87
C SER A 43 -9.44 19.38 6.01
N PHE A 44 -10.67 18.95 5.71
CA PHE A 44 -11.64 18.49 6.70
C PHE A 44 -12.55 17.40 6.11
N SER A 45 -13.08 16.55 6.99
CA SER A 45 -13.97 15.44 6.61
C SER A 45 -15.38 15.69 7.13
N VAL A 46 -16.39 15.39 6.29
CA VAL A 46 -17.81 15.50 6.64
C VAL A 46 -18.44 14.14 6.44
N LYS A 47 -18.96 13.55 7.51
CA LYS A 47 -19.67 12.25 7.44
C LYS A 47 -20.94 12.37 6.62
N ILE A 48 -21.16 11.41 5.74
CA ILE A 48 -22.36 11.33 4.92
C ILE A 48 -23.46 10.60 5.71
N ASP A 49 -24.52 11.32 6.07
CA ASP A 49 -25.66 10.75 6.79
C ASP A 49 -26.79 10.40 5.80
N LYS A 50 -26.94 9.10 5.48
CA LYS A 50 -27.95 8.59 4.53
C LYS A 50 -29.30 8.34 5.23
N ASP A 51 -30.40 8.51 4.51
CA ASP A 51 -31.77 8.19 5.00
C ASP A 51 -32.05 6.67 4.95
N ILE A 52 -31.27 5.88 5.69
CA ILE A 52 -31.47 4.43 5.79
C ILE A 52 -32.38 4.13 6.96
N ARG A 53 -33.54 3.49 6.70
CA ARG A 53 -34.55 3.14 7.72
C ARG A 53 -34.33 1.72 8.24
N ALA A 54 -35.01 1.37 9.31
CA ALA A 54 -34.99 0.01 9.86
C ALA A 54 -35.38 -1.02 8.78
N ASN A 55 -34.59 -2.08 8.66
CA ASN A 55 -34.72 -3.14 7.63
C ASN A 55 -34.43 -2.71 6.18
N GLU A 56 -33.86 -1.53 5.97
CA GLU A 56 -33.32 -1.11 4.67
C GLU A 56 -31.81 -1.34 4.63
N GLU A 57 -31.32 -1.63 3.45
CA GLU A 57 -29.89 -1.65 3.12
C GLU A 57 -29.65 -0.94 1.81
N GLU A 58 -28.51 -0.32 1.69
CA GLU A 58 -28.08 0.27 0.44
C GLU A 58 -27.77 -0.82 -0.56
N ASN A 59 -28.36 -0.70 -1.75
CA ASN A 59 -28.11 -1.64 -2.84
C ASN A 59 -27.00 -1.11 -3.75
N ILE A 60 -27.09 0.17 -4.14
CA ILE A 60 -26.09 0.82 -4.99
C ILE A 60 -26.22 2.33 -4.91
N SER A 61 -25.10 2.99 -5.13
CA SER A 61 -25.01 4.44 -5.20
C SER A 61 -24.10 4.93 -6.32
N LYS A 62 -24.35 6.16 -6.77
CA LYS A 62 -23.46 6.93 -7.64
C LYS A 62 -23.45 8.37 -7.22
N ILE A 63 -22.30 8.99 -7.39
CA ILE A 63 -22.06 10.40 -7.07
C ILE A 63 -21.59 11.11 -8.33
N CYS A 64 -22.08 12.32 -8.53
CA CYS A 64 -21.52 13.24 -9.50
C CYS A 64 -21.46 14.66 -8.94
N THR A 65 -20.72 15.52 -9.60
CA THR A 65 -20.55 16.91 -9.19
C THR A 65 -20.96 17.85 -10.31
N SER A 66 -21.47 19.01 -9.94
CA SER A 66 -21.57 20.19 -10.80
C SER A 66 -20.54 21.24 -10.34
N LYS A 67 -20.65 22.45 -10.90
CA LYS A 67 -19.74 23.55 -10.52
C LYS A 67 -19.74 23.89 -9.01
N ASP A 68 -20.88 23.72 -8.34
CA ASP A 68 -21.11 24.18 -6.96
C ASP A 68 -21.84 23.17 -6.07
N LYS A 69 -22.11 21.94 -6.59
CA LYS A 69 -22.87 20.95 -5.85
C LYS A 69 -22.32 19.53 -6.04
N ILE A 70 -22.60 18.68 -5.06
CA ILE A 70 -22.40 17.24 -5.09
C ILE A 70 -23.78 16.59 -5.08
N PHE A 71 -24.01 15.63 -5.95
CA PHE A 71 -25.25 14.87 -6.05
C PHE A 71 -24.98 13.41 -5.73
N TYR A 72 -25.67 12.90 -4.72
CA TYR A 72 -25.56 11.53 -4.29
C TYR A 72 -26.88 10.81 -4.51
N LEU A 73 -26.95 9.97 -5.53
CA LEU A 73 -28.09 9.15 -5.87
C LEU A 73 -27.85 7.72 -5.38
N TYR A 74 -28.74 7.22 -4.52
CA TYR A 74 -28.64 5.87 -3.97
C TYR A 74 -29.98 5.15 -3.91
N SER A 75 -29.94 3.82 -4.07
CA SER A 75 -31.13 2.96 -3.95
C SER A 75 -31.08 2.14 -2.67
N LEU A 76 -32.21 2.03 -1.99
CA LEU A 76 -32.38 1.36 -0.72
C LEU A 76 -33.37 0.22 -0.87
N PHE A 77 -32.95 -1.00 -0.53
CA PHE A 77 -33.76 -2.20 -0.56
C PHE A 77 -34.30 -2.53 0.83
N HIS A 78 -35.62 -2.65 0.95
CA HIS A 78 -36.29 -3.04 2.18
C HIS A 78 -36.42 -4.57 2.26
N LYS A 79 -35.65 -5.20 3.17
CA LYS A 79 -35.47 -6.69 3.26
C LYS A 79 -36.78 -7.43 3.47
N THR A 80 -37.73 -6.91 4.27
CA THR A 80 -38.98 -7.59 4.59
C THR A 80 -40.06 -7.34 3.56
N ALA A 81 -40.15 -6.11 3.04
CA ALA A 81 -41.19 -5.75 2.05
C ALA A 81 -40.77 -6.08 0.62
N CYS A 82 -39.51 -6.41 0.38
CA CYS A 82 -38.94 -6.65 -0.95
C CYS A 82 -39.23 -5.49 -1.92
N THR A 83 -39.08 -4.26 -1.45
CA THR A 83 -39.32 -3.04 -2.24
C THR A 83 -38.07 -2.18 -2.27
N THR A 84 -37.87 -1.50 -3.40
CA THR A 84 -36.75 -0.55 -3.57
C THR A 84 -37.29 0.88 -3.59
N ARG A 85 -36.57 1.80 -2.95
CA ARG A 85 -36.75 3.24 -3.08
C ARG A 85 -35.45 3.91 -3.43
N THR A 86 -35.49 4.98 -4.21
CA THR A 86 -34.31 5.75 -4.60
C THR A 86 -34.38 7.12 -4.00
N VAL A 87 -33.24 7.61 -3.52
CA VAL A 87 -33.09 8.92 -2.85
C VAL A 87 -31.97 9.69 -3.54
N LEU A 88 -32.20 10.98 -3.71
CA LEU A 88 -31.21 11.95 -4.15
C LEU A 88 -30.90 12.92 -3.01
N ASP A 89 -29.67 12.90 -2.56
CA ASP A 89 -29.12 13.91 -1.67
C ASP A 89 -28.30 14.91 -2.47
N THR A 90 -28.49 16.17 -2.19
CA THR A 90 -27.72 17.27 -2.80
C THR A 90 -26.95 17.99 -1.69
N TYR A 91 -25.65 18.12 -1.89
CA TYR A 91 -24.73 18.80 -0.97
C TYR A 91 -24.07 19.99 -1.67
N ASP A 92 -23.61 20.97 -0.88
CA ASP A 92 -22.63 21.96 -1.37
C ASP A 92 -21.22 21.35 -1.43
N LEU A 93 -20.24 22.10 -1.94
CA LEU A 93 -18.84 21.64 -2.02
C LEU A 93 -18.12 21.64 -0.66
N GLU A 94 -18.73 22.13 0.39
CA GLU A 94 -18.33 21.99 1.79
C GLU A 94 -18.95 20.76 2.48
N GLY A 95 -19.73 19.94 1.74
CA GLY A 95 -20.34 18.71 2.25
C GLY A 95 -21.62 18.93 3.08
N ASN A 96 -22.18 20.13 3.13
CA ASN A 96 -23.42 20.39 3.81
C ASN A 96 -24.61 19.91 3.00
N LEU A 97 -25.52 19.13 3.62
CA LEU A 97 -26.73 18.67 2.97
C LEU A 97 -27.67 19.83 2.68
N LEU A 98 -27.93 20.10 1.41
CA LEU A 98 -28.83 21.15 0.94
C LEU A 98 -30.27 20.64 0.79
N SER A 99 -30.45 19.45 0.25
CA SER A 99 -31.76 18.84 0.07
C SER A 99 -31.68 17.32 -0.01
N ARG A 100 -32.78 16.67 0.39
CA ARG A 100 -33.00 15.24 0.25
C ARG A 100 -34.34 14.99 -0.44
N LYS A 101 -34.33 14.25 -1.54
CA LYS A 101 -35.51 14.00 -2.35
C LYS A 101 -35.72 12.50 -2.58
N LYS A 102 -36.95 12.03 -2.45
CA LYS A 102 -37.34 10.71 -2.95
C LYS A 102 -37.50 10.79 -4.45
N ILE A 103 -36.90 9.91 -5.19
CA ILE A 103 -37.06 9.82 -6.64
C ILE A 103 -38.43 9.17 -6.97
N THR A 104 -39.11 9.77 -7.94
CA THR A 104 -40.42 9.32 -8.39
C THR A 104 -40.48 9.20 -9.90
N CYS A 105 -41.06 8.10 -10.39
CA CYS A 105 -41.27 7.84 -11.80
C CYS A 105 -42.76 7.97 -12.13
N GLU A 106 -43.12 8.54 -13.29
CA GLU A 106 -44.50 8.79 -13.69
C GLU A 106 -45.35 7.51 -13.80
N ASP A 107 -44.72 6.38 -14.18
CA ASP A 107 -45.35 5.07 -14.31
C ASP A 107 -45.26 4.20 -13.05
N ASN A 108 -44.89 4.78 -11.91
CA ASN A 108 -44.58 4.08 -10.65
C ASN A 108 -43.50 3.00 -10.78
N ALA A 109 -42.59 3.15 -11.75
CA ALA A 109 -41.41 2.29 -11.84
C ALA A 109 -40.44 2.48 -10.65
N THR A 110 -39.61 1.48 -10.43
CA THR A 110 -38.53 1.51 -9.44
C THR A 110 -37.19 1.48 -10.15
N ILE A 111 -36.21 2.16 -9.56
CA ILE A 111 -34.82 2.10 -9.99
C ILE A 111 -34.10 1.08 -9.10
N HIS A 112 -33.64 -0.01 -9.70
CA HIS A 112 -32.92 -1.08 -8.97
C HIS A 112 -31.43 -0.88 -8.92
N HIS A 113 -30.82 -0.47 -10.03
CA HIS A 113 -29.39 -0.28 -10.14
C HIS A 113 -29.08 1.06 -10.81
N ILE A 114 -28.04 1.75 -10.36
CA ILE A 114 -27.56 3.02 -10.92
C ILE A 114 -26.17 2.78 -11.50
N ARG A 115 -26.05 2.81 -12.85
CA ARG A 115 -24.80 2.50 -13.54
C ARG A 115 -23.98 3.74 -13.80
N TYR A 116 -24.65 4.87 -14.06
CA TYR A 116 -24.02 6.13 -14.40
C TYR A 116 -24.84 7.28 -13.85
N LEU A 117 -24.17 8.35 -13.46
CA LEU A 117 -24.75 9.60 -13.00
C LEU A 117 -23.89 10.77 -13.45
N ASP A 118 -24.51 11.77 -14.03
CA ASP A 118 -23.88 13.04 -14.40
C ASP A 118 -24.87 14.19 -14.21
N SER A 119 -24.37 15.41 -14.12
CA SER A 119 -25.19 16.61 -13.98
C SER A 119 -25.08 17.53 -15.19
N ASP A 120 -26.16 18.20 -15.54
CA ASP A 120 -26.08 19.34 -16.40
C ASP A 120 -25.23 20.46 -15.76
N PRO A 121 -24.59 21.33 -16.55
CA PRO A 121 -23.69 22.37 -16.03
C PRO A 121 -24.34 23.33 -15.03
N ASP A 122 -25.67 23.50 -15.09
CA ASP A 122 -26.42 24.36 -14.14
C ASP A 122 -26.89 23.60 -12.88
N GLY A 123 -26.62 22.27 -12.81
CA GLY A 123 -26.97 21.44 -11.67
C GLY A 123 -28.46 21.30 -11.37
N LYS A 124 -29.32 21.46 -12.39
CA LYS A 124 -30.79 21.33 -12.25
C LYS A 124 -31.32 19.98 -12.70
N THR A 125 -30.66 19.36 -13.66
CA THR A 125 -31.02 18.05 -14.19
C THR A 125 -29.86 17.09 -14.06
N LEU A 126 -30.13 15.89 -13.58
CA LEU A 126 -29.16 14.80 -13.60
C LEU A 126 -29.52 13.85 -14.75
N LYS A 127 -28.49 13.37 -15.43
CA LYS A 127 -28.60 12.34 -16.46
C LYS A 127 -28.07 11.04 -15.86
N ALA A 128 -28.89 9.99 -15.88
CA ALA A 128 -28.50 8.71 -15.32
C ALA A 128 -28.74 7.56 -16.31
N ALA A 129 -27.92 6.51 -16.18
CA ALA A 129 -28.22 5.21 -16.73
C ALA A 129 -28.59 4.28 -15.59
N VAL A 130 -29.77 3.66 -15.65
CA VAL A 130 -30.34 2.93 -14.53
C VAL A 130 -31.06 1.66 -15.00
N GLU A 131 -31.10 0.65 -14.14
CA GLU A 131 -32.04 -0.45 -14.25
C GLU A 131 -33.43 0.05 -13.82
N TYR A 132 -34.34 0.14 -14.79
CA TYR A 132 -35.66 0.69 -14.64
C TYR A 132 -36.73 -0.42 -14.70
N CYS A 133 -37.54 -0.52 -13.65
CA CYS A 133 -38.53 -1.58 -13.50
C CYS A 133 -39.96 -1.04 -13.34
N PRO A 134 -40.72 -0.93 -14.41
CA PRO A 134 -42.15 -0.62 -14.32
C PRO A 134 -42.92 -1.78 -13.68
N PRO A 135 -44.00 -1.52 -12.95
CA PRO A 135 -44.80 -2.57 -12.34
C PRO A 135 -45.27 -3.62 -13.33
N GLY A 136 -44.95 -4.90 -13.05
CA GLY A 136 -45.36 -6.03 -13.90
C GLY A 136 -44.63 -6.16 -15.24
N LYS A 137 -43.53 -5.42 -15.43
CA LYS A 137 -42.67 -5.52 -16.62
C LYS A 137 -41.29 -6.05 -16.27
N ILE A 138 -40.55 -6.40 -17.31
CA ILE A 138 -39.15 -6.82 -17.20
C ILE A 138 -38.28 -5.59 -16.91
N ILE A 139 -37.23 -5.78 -16.16
CA ILE A 139 -36.19 -4.76 -15.91
C ILE A 139 -35.44 -4.49 -17.21
N ASP A 140 -35.28 -3.23 -17.56
CA ASP A 140 -34.50 -2.77 -18.71
C ASP A 140 -33.48 -1.70 -18.27
N ASP A 141 -32.34 -1.63 -18.96
CA ASP A 141 -31.38 -0.54 -18.81
C ASP A 141 -31.87 0.71 -19.60
N MET A 142 -32.05 1.82 -18.87
CA MET A 142 -32.61 3.06 -19.41
C MET A 142 -31.71 4.26 -19.14
N PHE A 143 -31.59 5.16 -20.10
CA PHE A 143 -31.24 6.54 -19.83
C PHE A 143 -32.45 7.29 -19.28
N VAL A 144 -32.23 8.10 -18.27
CA VAL A 144 -33.28 8.93 -17.65
C VAL A 144 -32.73 10.31 -17.30
N ASP A 145 -33.60 11.30 -17.31
CA ASP A 145 -33.36 12.60 -16.71
C ASP A 145 -34.05 12.69 -15.35
N ILE A 146 -33.37 13.24 -14.36
CA ILE A 146 -33.87 13.45 -13.00
C ILE A 146 -33.87 14.96 -12.71
N ASP A 147 -35.02 15.53 -12.47
CA ASP A 147 -35.13 16.92 -12.01
C ASP A 147 -34.71 17.00 -10.54
N VAL A 148 -33.71 17.82 -10.24
CA VAL A 148 -33.07 17.91 -8.90
C VAL A 148 -34.01 18.51 -7.87
N GLU A 149 -34.91 19.45 -8.28
CA GLU A 149 -35.79 20.14 -7.35
C GLU A 149 -36.97 19.26 -6.94
N SER A 150 -37.58 18.57 -7.89
CA SER A 150 -38.75 17.72 -7.63
C SER A 150 -38.43 16.27 -7.33
N GLY A 151 -37.28 15.73 -7.81
CA GLY A 151 -36.96 14.32 -7.78
C GLY A 151 -37.73 13.50 -8.82
N THR A 152 -38.31 14.14 -9.86
CA THR A 152 -39.11 13.46 -10.87
C THR A 152 -38.26 12.94 -12.02
N VAL A 153 -38.48 11.71 -12.41
CA VAL A 153 -37.84 11.07 -13.58
C VAL A 153 -38.60 11.40 -14.85
N SER A 154 -37.89 11.75 -15.89
CA SER A 154 -38.40 12.06 -17.23
C SER A 154 -37.45 11.53 -18.31
N ASN A 155 -37.84 11.69 -19.61
CA ASN A 155 -37.02 11.33 -20.76
C ASN A 155 -36.49 9.89 -20.73
N VAL A 156 -37.32 8.94 -20.29
CA VAL A 156 -36.95 7.52 -20.18
C VAL A 156 -36.72 6.92 -21.56
N LYS A 157 -35.47 6.49 -21.82
CA LYS A 157 -35.06 6.00 -23.15
C LYS A 157 -34.20 4.75 -23.01
N LYS A 158 -34.59 3.66 -23.68
CA LYS A 158 -33.88 2.39 -23.64
C LYS A 158 -32.44 2.51 -24.18
N ILE A 159 -31.50 1.90 -23.49
CA ILE A 159 -30.11 1.77 -23.95
C ILE A 159 -30.07 0.65 -24.99
N VAL A 160 -30.09 1.00 -26.27
CA VAL A 160 -30.15 0.04 -27.39
C VAL A 160 -29.25 0.50 -28.55
N THR A 161 -28.76 -0.45 -29.32
CA THR A 161 -28.13 -0.18 -30.60
C THR A 161 -29.14 0.05 -31.69
N LYS A 162 -28.78 0.82 -32.74
CA LYS A 162 -29.68 1.10 -33.89
C LYS A 162 -29.97 -0.13 -34.74
N GLU A 163 -29.18 -1.17 -34.69
CA GLU A 163 -29.25 -2.39 -35.50
C GLU A 163 -30.06 -3.50 -34.84
N GLY A 164 -30.89 -3.16 -33.87
CA GLY A 164 -31.66 -4.14 -33.11
C GLY A 164 -30.86 -4.73 -31.97
N GLU A 165 -31.52 -5.49 -31.16
CA GLU A 165 -30.98 -6.10 -29.95
C GLU A 165 -29.57 -6.69 -30.19
N ILE A 166 -28.62 -6.38 -29.32
CA ILE A 166 -27.47 -7.24 -29.19
C ILE A 166 -28.03 -8.60 -28.89
N ALA A 167 -28.10 -9.46 -29.92
CA ALA A 167 -28.64 -10.81 -29.77
C ALA A 167 -27.63 -11.61 -28.91
N LEU A 168 -27.88 -11.59 -27.63
CA LEU A 168 -27.13 -12.38 -26.66
C LEU A 168 -28.07 -13.48 -26.22
N ASP A 169 -27.58 -14.70 -26.34
CA ASP A 169 -28.27 -15.88 -25.86
C ASP A 169 -28.79 -15.65 -24.43
N ALA A 170 -30.10 -15.68 -24.30
CA ALA A 170 -30.91 -15.83 -23.08
C ALA A 170 -30.76 -14.85 -21.91
N HIS A 171 -29.68 -14.10 -21.81
CA HIS A 171 -29.48 -13.05 -20.81
C HIS A 171 -28.94 -11.81 -21.51
N SER A 172 -29.77 -10.75 -21.66
CA SER A 172 -29.32 -9.46 -22.19
C SER A 172 -28.15 -8.96 -21.31
N PRO A 173 -26.96 -8.68 -21.87
CA PRO A 173 -25.88 -8.12 -21.06
C PRO A 173 -26.34 -6.74 -20.63
N SER A 174 -26.22 -6.53 -19.35
CA SER A 174 -26.27 -5.19 -18.79
C SER A 174 -24.98 -4.44 -19.16
N PRO A 175 -25.02 -3.12 -19.33
CA PRO A 175 -23.81 -2.32 -19.45
C PRO A 175 -22.91 -2.55 -18.24
N ASP A 176 -21.61 -2.78 -18.47
CA ASP A 176 -20.65 -2.90 -17.38
C ASP A 176 -20.32 -1.52 -16.82
N GLU A 177 -19.89 -0.62 -17.70
CA GLU A 177 -19.49 0.72 -17.33
C GLU A 177 -19.86 1.75 -18.42
N LEU A 178 -20.01 3.00 -18.00
CA LEU A 178 -20.27 4.13 -18.84
C LEU A 178 -19.24 5.23 -18.59
N TYR A 179 -18.61 5.70 -19.67
CA TYR A 179 -17.54 6.71 -19.62
C TYR A 179 -17.98 7.96 -20.37
N LYS A 180 -17.94 9.09 -19.68
CA LYS A 180 -18.18 10.40 -20.32
C LYS A 180 -16.89 10.90 -20.99
N VAL A 181 -17.00 11.34 -22.23
CA VAL A 181 -15.91 11.93 -23.02
C VAL A 181 -16.45 13.14 -23.79
N GLY A 182 -16.31 14.33 -23.27
CA GLY A 182 -16.96 15.53 -23.80
C GLY A 182 -18.49 15.38 -23.80
N ASP A 183 -19.14 15.58 -24.93
CA ASP A 183 -20.58 15.42 -25.12
C ASP A 183 -21.01 13.96 -25.41
N TYR A 184 -20.08 13.03 -25.37
CA TYR A 184 -20.30 11.63 -25.72
C TYR A 184 -20.24 10.74 -24.48
N LEU A 185 -20.95 9.60 -24.59
CA LEU A 185 -20.85 8.49 -23.64
C LEU A 185 -20.34 7.26 -24.39
N VAL A 186 -19.32 6.60 -23.83
CA VAL A 186 -18.89 5.27 -24.25
C VAL A 186 -19.47 4.27 -23.27
N VAL A 187 -20.26 3.34 -23.76
CA VAL A 187 -20.89 2.27 -22.96
C VAL A 187 -20.18 0.97 -23.27
N SER A 188 -19.63 0.32 -22.24
CA SER A 188 -18.97 -0.96 -22.38
C SER A 188 -19.89 -2.12 -22.02
N PHE A 189 -19.73 -3.24 -22.74
CA PHE A 189 -20.42 -4.49 -22.49
C PHE A 189 -19.42 -5.63 -22.55
N SER A 190 -19.31 -6.40 -21.49
CA SER A 190 -18.48 -7.60 -21.46
C SER A 190 -19.25 -8.79 -22.01
N LYS A 191 -18.60 -9.55 -22.87
CA LYS A 191 -19.11 -10.77 -23.44
C LYS A 191 -18.11 -11.90 -23.22
N VAL A 192 -18.59 -13.04 -22.79
CA VAL A 192 -17.79 -14.27 -22.69
C VAL A 192 -18.27 -15.25 -23.75
N VAL A 193 -17.42 -15.56 -24.71
CA VAL A 193 -17.68 -16.57 -25.74
C VAL A 193 -16.52 -17.57 -25.69
N ASP A 194 -16.84 -18.86 -25.47
CA ASP A 194 -15.86 -19.94 -25.39
C ASP A 194 -14.70 -19.68 -24.42
N TYR A 195 -15.03 -19.14 -23.21
CA TYR A 195 -14.07 -18.72 -22.17
C TYR A 195 -13.14 -17.58 -22.58
N VAL A 196 -13.42 -16.89 -23.69
CA VAL A 196 -12.71 -15.69 -24.09
C VAL A 196 -13.55 -14.47 -23.74
N PHE A 197 -12.98 -13.57 -22.94
CA PHE A 197 -13.60 -12.27 -22.66
C PHE A 197 -13.43 -11.35 -23.86
N SER A 198 -14.50 -10.71 -24.30
CA SER A 198 -14.46 -9.63 -25.27
C SER A 198 -15.29 -8.46 -24.77
N THR A 199 -14.87 -7.24 -25.04
CA THR A 199 -15.59 -6.03 -24.69
C THR A 199 -16.11 -5.36 -25.95
N GLU A 200 -17.39 -5.04 -25.95
CA GLU A 200 -18.03 -4.24 -26.97
C GLU A 200 -18.19 -2.81 -26.47
N LEU A 201 -17.90 -1.84 -27.32
CA LEU A 201 -17.99 -0.42 -27.02
C LEU A 201 -19.04 0.25 -27.90
N LEU A 202 -20.03 0.87 -27.29
CA LEU A 202 -21.06 1.64 -27.96
C LEU A 202 -20.84 3.12 -27.67
N LEU A 203 -20.96 3.95 -28.72
CA LEU A 203 -20.84 5.39 -28.63
C LEU A 203 -22.22 6.04 -28.71
N TYR A 204 -22.50 6.89 -27.74
CA TYR A 204 -23.70 7.74 -27.70
C TYR A 204 -23.29 9.20 -27.70
N LYS A 205 -24.05 10.05 -28.34
CA LYS A 205 -23.98 11.50 -28.13
C LYS A 205 -25.15 11.90 -27.22
N GLN A 206 -24.83 12.28 -26.00
CA GLN A 206 -25.81 12.35 -24.91
C GLN A 206 -26.52 10.99 -24.70
N THR A 207 -27.80 10.86 -25.11
CA THR A 207 -28.56 9.60 -25.03
C THR A 207 -28.87 9.01 -26.42
N ASP A 208 -28.34 9.61 -27.49
CA ASP A 208 -28.56 9.16 -28.88
C ASP A 208 -27.43 8.24 -29.31
N TYR A 209 -27.78 7.02 -29.72
CA TYR A 209 -26.84 6.07 -30.29
C TYR A 209 -26.21 6.64 -31.57
N VAL A 210 -24.88 6.60 -31.61
CA VAL A 210 -24.09 7.07 -32.75
C VAL A 210 -23.51 5.90 -33.52
N ALA A 211 -22.72 5.05 -32.87
CA ALA A 211 -21.99 3.98 -33.52
C ALA A 211 -21.56 2.88 -32.51
N ARG A 212 -21.27 1.70 -33.05
CA ARG A 212 -20.50 0.67 -32.35
C ARG A 212 -19.05 0.78 -32.80
N LEU A 213 -18.13 0.82 -31.87
CA LEU A 213 -16.71 0.84 -32.18
C LEU A 213 -16.28 -0.57 -32.61
N ASP A 214 -15.62 -0.68 -33.76
CA ASP A 214 -15.17 -1.95 -34.33
C ASP A 214 -13.93 -2.46 -33.61
N THR A 215 -14.16 -3.15 -32.52
CA THR A 215 -13.10 -3.80 -31.69
C THR A 215 -12.78 -5.22 -32.17
N SER A 216 -13.37 -5.72 -33.26
CA SER A 216 -13.31 -7.12 -33.69
C SER A 216 -11.89 -7.60 -34.05
N SER A 217 -10.99 -6.68 -34.44
CA SER A 217 -9.59 -6.96 -34.76
C SER A 217 -8.65 -6.85 -33.56
N ILE A 218 -9.17 -6.60 -32.37
CA ILE A 218 -8.42 -6.25 -31.19
C ILE A 218 -8.74 -7.28 -30.10
N GLN A 219 -7.72 -8.04 -29.71
CA GLN A 219 -7.81 -8.83 -28.47
C GLN A 219 -7.65 -7.89 -27.29
N LEU A 220 -8.73 -7.28 -26.89
CA LEU A 220 -8.76 -6.48 -25.65
C LEU A 220 -8.79 -7.45 -24.47
N ASN A 221 -7.61 -7.85 -24.01
CA ASN A 221 -7.44 -8.27 -22.62
C ASN A 221 -7.27 -6.99 -21.78
N ILE A 222 -8.20 -6.53 -21.37
CA ILE A 222 -9.01 -5.40 -21.11
C ILE A 222 -8.77 -4.83 -19.73
N LEU A 223 -8.21 -3.68 -19.73
CA LEU A 223 -8.69 -2.55 -18.96
C LEU A 223 -8.67 -1.37 -19.92
N LEU A 224 -9.83 -0.87 -20.33
CA LEU A 224 -9.95 0.28 -21.20
C LEU A 224 -10.01 1.52 -20.31
N ASP A 225 -8.89 2.20 -20.16
CA ASP A 225 -8.78 3.21 -19.12
C ASP A 225 -8.69 4.65 -19.64
N GLY A 226 -8.62 4.83 -20.93
CA GLY A 226 -8.51 6.17 -21.49
C GLY A 226 -9.35 6.37 -22.73
N PHE A 227 -10.07 7.48 -22.76
CA PHE A 227 -10.82 7.93 -23.93
C PHE A 227 -10.54 9.41 -24.18
N SER A 228 -10.37 9.79 -25.42
CA SER A 228 -10.37 11.20 -25.82
C SER A 228 -11.09 11.39 -27.15
N ILE A 229 -11.61 12.58 -27.39
CA ILE A 229 -12.31 12.95 -28.63
C ILE A 229 -11.63 14.13 -29.27
N ASP A 230 -11.43 14.04 -30.59
CA ASP A 230 -11.03 15.14 -31.45
C ASP A 230 -12.16 15.33 -32.50
N GLU A 231 -13.10 16.21 -32.17
CA GLU A 231 -14.25 16.49 -33.05
C GLU A 231 -13.81 17.09 -34.38
N ALA A 232 -12.71 17.84 -34.41
CA ALA A 232 -12.19 18.46 -35.63
C ALA A 232 -11.66 17.39 -36.62
N LYS A 233 -11.13 16.29 -36.10
CA LYS A 233 -10.73 15.14 -36.94
C LYS A 233 -11.86 14.11 -37.09
N GLY A 234 -12.98 14.27 -36.43
CA GLY A 234 -14.07 13.30 -36.41
C GLY A 234 -13.60 11.96 -35.87
N SER A 235 -12.82 11.97 -34.75
CA SER A 235 -12.17 10.79 -34.20
C SER A 235 -12.40 10.67 -32.69
N ILE A 236 -12.62 9.44 -32.25
CA ILE A 236 -12.51 9.04 -30.85
C ILE A 236 -11.27 8.15 -30.69
N PHE A 237 -10.47 8.43 -29.68
CA PHE A 237 -9.31 7.64 -29.30
C PHE A 237 -9.64 6.82 -28.08
N VAL A 238 -9.30 5.52 -28.16
CA VAL A 238 -9.44 4.57 -27.07
C VAL A 238 -8.06 4.05 -26.70
N PHE A 239 -7.73 4.10 -25.43
CA PHE A 239 -6.46 3.63 -24.91
C PHE A 239 -6.67 2.30 -24.18
N GLY A 240 -5.74 1.37 -24.34
CA GLY A 240 -5.78 0.07 -23.72
C GLY A 240 -4.43 -0.59 -23.68
N TYR A 241 -4.36 -1.82 -23.17
CA TYR A 241 -3.12 -2.59 -23.06
C TYR A 241 -3.17 -3.80 -23.97
N GLU A 242 -2.08 -4.04 -24.68
CA GLU A 242 -1.86 -5.26 -25.46
C GLU A 242 -0.47 -5.79 -25.21
N LYS A 243 -0.36 -6.99 -24.62
CA LYS A 243 0.94 -7.65 -24.32
C LYS A 243 1.93 -6.76 -23.54
N GLY A 244 1.41 -6.02 -22.56
CA GLY A 244 2.22 -5.14 -21.72
C GLY A 244 2.56 -3.77 -22.33
N ASN A 245 2.06 -3.46 -23.53
CA ASN A 245 2.27 -2.17 -24.17
C ASN A 245 0.97 -1.35 -24.18
N ILE A 246 1.09 -0.05 -23.98
CA ILE A 246 -0.03 0.88 -24.15
C ILE A 246 -0.29 1.04 -25.65
N ILE A 247 -1.54 0.83 -26.05
CA ILE A 247 -2.00 1.03 -27.41
C ILE A 247 -3.00 2.16 -27.49
N ARG A 248 -2.91 2.99 -28.52
CA ARG A 248 -3.90 3.99 -28.89
C ARG A 248 -4.61 3.54 -30.15
N MET A 249 -5.92 3.50 -30.09
CA MET A 249 -6.80 3.14 -31.20
C MET A 249 -7.64 4.34 -31.59
N GLU A 250 -7.60 4.70 -32.86
CA GLU A 250 -8.42 5.78 -33.41
C GLU A 250 -9.61 5.22 -34.19
N PHE A 251 -10.81 5.59 -33.77
CA PHE A 251 -12.04 5.21 -34.44
C PHE A 251 -12.73 6.44 -35.08
N ASP A 252 -13.45 6.23 -36.16
CA ASP A 252 -14.28 7.24 -36.76
C ASP A 252 -15.50 7.55 -35.87
N LEU A 253 -15.67 8.82 -35.53
CA LEU A 253 -16.67 9.26 -34.56
C LEU A 253 -18.12 9.04 -35.06
N ASN A 254 -18.34 8.95 -36.40
CA ASN A 254 -19.68 8.82 -36.96
C ASN A 254 -20.10 7.37 -37.21
N ASN A 255 -19.17 6.49 -37.47
CA ASN A 255 -19.49 5.10 -37.87
C ASN A 255 -18.74 4.02 -37.08
N GLY A 256 -17.90 4.40 -36.10
CA GLY A 256 -17.18 3.49 -35.22
C GLY A 256 -16.10 2.63 -35.87
N LYS A 257 -15.73 2.88 -37.15
CA LYS A 257 -14.69 2.09 -37.83
C LYS A 257 -13.30 2.46 -37.31
N LEU A 258 -12.46 1.44 -37.08
CA LEU A 258 -11.08 1.62 -36.74
C LEU A 258 -10.31 2.30 -37.86
N LYS A 259 -9.69 3.47 -37.57
CA LYS A 259 -8.86 4.22 -38.53
C LYS A 259 -7.38 3.89 -38.36
N ASN A 260 -6.93 3.80 -37.14
CA ASN A 260 -5.52 3.57 -36.78
C ASN A 260 -5.37 2.81 -35.47
N LYS A 261 -4.28 2.07 -35.33
CA LYS A 261 -3.83 1.45 -34.08
C LYS A 261 -2.32 1.59 -34.00
N GLU A 262 -1.83 2.14 -32.89
CA GLU A 262 -0.41 2.33 -32.66
C GLU A 262 -0.02 2.04 -31.22
N THR A 263 1.24 1.67 -30.99
CA THR A 263 1.81 1.59 -29.66
C THR A 263 2.26 2.97 -29.22
N VAL A 264 1.83 3.39 -28.04
CA VAL A 264 2.22 4.67 -27.46
C VAL A 264 3.46 4.45 -26.61
N GLN A 265 4.48 5.27 -26.85
CA GLN A 265 5.64 5.34 -25.97
C GLN A 265 5.49 6.58 -25.08
N PRO A 266 5.56 6.44 -23.74
CA PRO A 266 5.51 7.60 -22.85
C PRO A 266 6.64 8.59 -23.21
N SER A 267 6.30 9.86 -23.32
CA SER A 267 7.30 10.92 -23.53
C SER A 267 7.85 11.31 -22.16
N GLY A 268 9.02 10.77 -21.78
CA GLY A 268 9.70 11.25 -20.58
C GLY A 268 9.98 10.23 -19.49
N GLY A 269 10.34 9.01 -19.78
CA GLY A 269 10.93 8.07 -18.80
C GLY A 269 9.94 7.37 -17.86
N ASP A 270 8.90 8.04 -17.38
CA ASP A 270 7.90 7.45 -16.50
C ASP A 270 6.70 6.95 -17.32
N SER A 271 6.41 5.67 -17.23
CA SER A 271 5.22 5.08 -17.86
C SER A 271 3.97 5.50 -17.10
N VAL A 272 3.09 6.28 -17.75
CA VAL A 272 1.78 6.61 -17.18
C VAL A 272 0.86 5.41 -17.35
N ASN A 273 0.54 4.76 -16.25
CA ASN A 273 -0.46 3.69 -16.19
C ASN A 273 -1.85 4.32 -16.03
N LEU A 274 -2.61 4.45 -17.10
CA LEU A 274 -3.92 5.10 -17.05
C LEU A 274 -4.92 4.40 -16.09
N TRP A 275 -4.81 3.10 -15.89
CA TRP A 275 -5.66 2.34 -14.95
C TRP A 275 -5.52 2.71 -13.48
N GLU A 276 -4.45 3.41 -13.11
CA GLU A 276 -4.26 3.97 -11.77
C GLU A 276 -5.04 5.26 -11.56
N PHE A 277 -5.58 5.81 -12.66
CA PHE A 277 -6.31 7.07 -12.64
C PHE A 277 -7.81 6.83 -12.67
N GLN A 278 -8.51 7.49 -11.80
CA GLN A 278 -9.97 7.52 -11.77
C GLN A 278 -10.45 8.59 -12.75
N ARG A 279 -11.47 8.25 -13.52
CA ARG A 279 -12.15 9.23 -14.38
C ARG A 279 -13.27 9.91 -13.59
N THR A 280 -13.20 11.22 -13.48
CA THR A 280 -14.30 12.02 -12.91
C THR A 280 -15.49 12.13 -13.89
N ASN A 281 -16.65 12.55 -13.40
CA ASN A 281 -17.79 12.84 -14.28
C ASN A 281 -17.53 14.03 -15.21
N THR A 282 -16.54 14.89 -14.95
CA THR A 282 -16.07 15.94 -15.87
C THR A 282 -15.17 15.41 -16.99
N GLY A 283 -14.73 14.16 -16.88
CA GLY A 283 -13.86 13.50 -17.85
C GLY A 283 -12.36 13.61 -17.54
N ASP A 284 -12.00 14.27 -16.44
CA ASP A 284 -10.60 14.33 -16.00
C ASP A 284 -10.13 12.98 -15.49
N MET A 285 -8.87 12.64 -15.78
CA MET A 285 -8.18 11.46 -15.26
C MET A 285 -7.33 11.87 -14.07
N LEU A 286 -7.76 11.54 -12.88
CA LEU A 286 -7.13 11.95 -11.61
C LEU A 286 -6.72 10.74 -10.78
N ARG A 287 -5.60 10.85 -10.07
CA ARG A 287 -5.23 9.88 -9.04
C ARG A 287 -4.62 10.57 -7.83
N ILE A 288 -4.65 9.89 -6.70
CA ILE A 288 -3.84 10.21 -5.52
C ILE A 288 -2.68 9.22 -5.49
N ASP A 289 -1.46 9.72 -5.37
CA ASP A 289 -0.29 8.85 -5.22
C ASP A 289 -0.04 8.47 -3.75
N SER A 290 0.94 7.62 -3.50
CA SER A 290 1.29 7.13 -2.14
C SER A 290 1.75 8.23 -1.17
N LEU A 291 2.06 9.41 -1.66
CA LEU A 291 2.44 10.58 -0.86
C LEU A 291 1.29 11.59 -0.70
N GLY A 292 0.13 11.31 -1.31
CA GLY A 292 -1.03 12.18 -1.26
C GLY A 292 -1.07 13.26 -2.33
N ASN A 293 -0.14 13.30 -3.29
CA ASN A 293 -0.26 14.24 -4.39
C ASN A 293 -1.47 13.90 -5.26
N ILE A 294 -2.25 14.90 -5.64
CA ILE A 294 -3.33 14.71 -6.62
C ILE A 294 -2.78 15.03 -7.99
N LEU A 295 -2.71 13.99 -8.83
CA LEU A 295 -2.15 14.01 -10.17
C LEU A 295 -3.25 13.98 -11.20
N LYS A 296 -3.03 14.67 -12.32
CA LYS A 296 -3.88 14.63 -13.50
C LYS A 296 -3.10 14.08 -14.69
N ALA A 297 -3.67 13.10 -15.38
CA ALA A 297 -3.10 12.56 -16.60
C ALA A 297 -3.69 13.24 -17.85
N ASP A 298 -2.81 13.59 -18.78
CA ASP A 298 -3.20 13.88 -20.17
C ASP A 298 -3.06 12.60 -21.00
N VAL A 299 -4.21 12.04 -21.36
CA VAL A 299 -4.27 10.79 -22.13
C VAL A 299 -3.68 10.92 -23.55
N ASN A 300 -3.61 12.12 -24.12
CA ASN A 300 -3.09 12.31 -25.48
C ASN A 300 -1.57 12.35 -25.51
N THR A 301 -0.95 12.93 -24.50
CA THR A 301 0.51 13.09 -24.40
C THR A 301 1.14 12.03 -23.50
N MET A 302 0.34 11.26 -22.75
CA MET A 302 0.80 10.32 -21.73
C MET A 302 1.76 10.98 -20.72
N THR A 303 1.36 12.14 -20.23
CA THR A 303 2.08 12.89 -19.20
C THR A 303 1.19 13.14 -18.00
N THR A 304 1.79 13.34 -16.86
CA THR A 304 1.09 13.72 -15.62
C THR A 304 1.51 15.11 -15.17
N GLU A 305 0.57 15.80 -14.53
CA GLU A 305 0.84 17.03 -13.79
C GLU A 305 0.31 16.93 -12.37
N THR A 306 1.02 17.51 -11.42
CA THR A 306 0.55 17.62 -10.03
C THR A 306 -0.42 18.80 -9.95
N VAL A 307 -1.68 18.52 -9.64
CA VAL A 307 -2.72 19.55 -9.45
C VAL A 307 -2.67 20.10 -8.03
N ILE A 308 -2.56 19.21 -7.03
CA ILE A 308 -2.38 19.57 -5.62
C ILE A 308 -1.21 18.77 -5.08
N ASP A 309 -0.17 19.46 -4.63
CA ASP A 309 1.00 18.89 -3.97
C ASP A 309 0.67 18.64 -2.49
N SER A 310 0.99 17.46 -2.01
CA SER A 310 0.75 17.03 -0.63
C SER A 310 1.40 17.92 0.43
N ASN A 311 2.51 18.59 0.11
CA ASN A 311 3.16 19.57 0.97
C ASN A 311 2.27 20.77 1.36
N TRP A 312 1.19 21.01 0.60
CA TRP A 312 0.32 22.15 0.78
C TRP A 312 -1.00 21.85 1.49
N TYR A 313 -1.23 20.61 1.93
CA TYR A 313 -2.39 20.28 2.75
C TYR A 313 -2.09 19.23 3.83
N MET A 314 -0.93 18.60 3.80
CA MET A 314 -0.50 17.54 4.71
C MET A 314 -1.58 16.48 4.86
N PRO A 315 -1.65 15.54 3.94
CA PRO A 315 -2.71 14.54 3.94
C PRO A 315 -2.68 13.73 5.22
N TYR A 316 -3.84 13.57 5.83
CA TYR A 316 -4.05 12.45 6.72
C TYR A 316 -3.94 11.20 5.88
N TYR A 317 -3.10 10.31 6.34
CA TYR A 317 -3.01 8.93 5.95
C TYR A 317 -3.62 8.55 4.60
N PHE A 318 -2.79 8.06 3.71
CA PHE A 318 -3.17 7.38 2.50
C PHE A 318 -2.82 5.91 2.64
N MET A 319 -3.81 5.12 2.50
CA MET A 319 -3.85 3.70 2.64
C MET A 319 -2.67 2.94 2.12
N GLN A 320 -2.06 2.20 3.01
CA GLN A 320 -1.65 0.85 2.69
C GLN A 320 -2.75 -0.08 3.19
N ASP A 321 -3.08 -1.10 2.40
CA ASP A 321 -4.01 -2.16 2.77
C ASP A 321 -3.64 -2.74 4.14
N ASN A 322 -4.32 -2.28 5.16
CA ASN A 322 -4.43 -3.07 6.37
C ASN A 322 -5.52 -4.10 6.12
N GLU A 323 -5.20 -5.37 6.27
CA GLU A 323 -6.13 -6.47 6.02
C GLU A 323 -7.48 -6.37 6.74
N GLU A 324 -7.69 -5.39 7.64
CA GLU A 324 -8.92 -5.22 8.42
C GLU A 324 -9.58 -3.84 8.33
N HIS A 325 -8.84 -2.77 7.96
CA HIS A 325 -9.40 -1.45 7.66
C HIS A 325 -8.96 -1.04 6.27
N MET A 326 -9.91 -0.87 5.38
CA MET A 326 -9.68 -0.37 4.04
C MET A 326 -10.39 0.98 3.89
N LEU A 327 -9.66 1.98 3.46
CA LEU A 327 -10.24 3.25 3.03
C LEU A 327 -10.12 3.32 1.51
N SER A 328 -11.20 3.29 0.79
CA SER A 328 -11.21 3.54 -0.65
C SER A 328 -11.54 5.00 -0.90
N THR A 329 -10.62 5.73 -1.52
CA THR A 329 -10.80 7.14 -1.84
C THR A 329 -11.08 7.33 -3.32
N ALA A 330 -12.20 7.97 -3.64
CA ALA A 330 -12.54 8.42 -4.99
C ALA A 330 -12.42 9.95 -5.10
N ILE A 331 -11.85 10.44 -6.19
CA ILE A 331 -11.75 11.87 -6.46
C ILE A 331 -13.00 12.30 -7.21
N LEU A 332 -13.85 13.10 -6.58
CA LEU A 332 -15.08 13.60 -7.22
C LEU A 332 -14.79 14.82 -8.10
N THR A 333 -13.98 15.74 -7.60
CA THR A 333 -13.54 16.92 -8.34
C THR A 333 -12.21 17.43 -7.80
N CYS A 334 -11.37 18.01 -8.66
CA CYS A 334 -10.11 18.62 -8.27
C CYS A 334 -9.77 19.78 -9.19
N SER A 335 -9.27 20.87 -8.60
CA SER A 335 -8.74 22.05 -9.27
C SER A 335 -7.67 22.70 -8.41
N ASN A 336 -7.04 23.76 -8.93
CA ASN A 336 -6.09 24.57 -8.17
C ASN A 336 -6.74 25.40 -7.03
N THR A 337 -8.07 25.36 -6.89
CA THR A 337 -8.80 26.01 -5.78
C THR A 337 -9.24 25.03 -4.69
N GLY A 338 -9.17 23.72 -4.96
CA GLY A 338 -9.52 22.68 -4.00
C GLY A 338 -9.93 21.37 -4.66
N ALA A 339 -10.26 20.39 -3.82
CA ALA A 339 -10.74 19.09 -4.24
C ALA A 339 -11.84 18.59 -3.30
N VAL A 340 -12.71 17.73 -3.83
CA VAL A 340 -13.66 16.95 -3.05
C VAL A 340 -13.39 15.48 -3.33
N LEU A 341 -13.14 14.75 -2.26
CA LEU A 341 -12.85 13.32 -2.28
C LEU A 341 -14.00 12.60 -1.58
N LEU A 342 -14.28 11.38 -1.98
CA LEU A 342 -15.17 10.46 -1.29
C LEU A 342 -14.33 9.37 -0.64
N ASP A 343 -14.36 9.30 0.67
CA ASP A 343 -13.72 8.26 1.46
C ASP A 343 -14.75 7.23 1.90
N ASN A 344 -14.53 5.98 1.56
CA ASN A 344 -15.31 4.84 2.02
C ASN A 344 -14.48 4.04 3.02
N GLU A 345 -14.96 3.94 4.24
CA GLU A 345 -14.33 3.18 5.30
C GLU A 345 -14.90 1.76 5.35
N TYR A 346 -14.03 0.77 5.29
CA TYR A 346 -14.38 -0.65 5.39
C TYR A 346 -13.63 -1.31 6.55
N LYS A 347 -14.27 -2.30 7.20
CA LYS A 347 -13.61 -3.26 8.09
C LYS A 347 -13.61 -4.63 7.46
N THR A 348 -12.49 -5.33 7.56
CA THR A 348 -12.37 -6.72 7.14
C THR A 348 -12.33 -7.63 8.37
N TYR A 349 -13.09 -8.71 8.33
CA TYR A 349 -13.07 -9.77 9.34
C TYR A 349 -12.82 -11.11 8.63
N GLY A 350 -11.56 -11.56 8.67
CA GLY A 350 -11.14 -12.72 7.88
C GLY A 350 -11.23 -12.43 6.38
N SER A 351 -12.09 -13.13 5.65
CA SER A 351 -12.34 -12.91 4.23
C SER A 351 -13.55 -12.00 3.94
N GLU A 352 -14.24 -11.51 4.96
CA GLU A 352 -15.41 -10.65 4.78
C GLU A 352 -15.03 -9.18 4.96
N VAL A 353 -15.48 -8.34 4.03
CA VAL A 353 -15.31 -6.88 4.04
C VAL A 353 -16.64 -6.24 4.43
N PHE A 354 -16.63 -5.39 5.43
CA PHE A 354 -17.81 -4.66 5.89
C PHE A 354 -17.60 -3.16 5.68
N PHE A 355 -18.52 -2.57 4.96
CA PHE A 355 -18.63 -1.11 4.88
C PHE A 355 -19.05 -0.55 6.24
N ILE A 356 -18.37 0.52 6.68
CA ILE A 356 -18.66 1.20 7.94
C ILE A 356 -19.32 2.54 7.69
N ASP A 357 -18.56 3.47 7.11
CA ASP A 357 -18.97 4.84 6.95
C ASP A 357 -18.42 5.46 5.65
N GLU A 358 -19.04 6.53 5.21
CA GLU A 358 -18.60 7.37 4.09
C GLU A 358 -18.41 8.81 4.54
N TYR A 359 -17.40 9.45 3.96
CA TYR A 359 -17.07 10.83 4.24
C TYR A 359 -16.77 11.60 2.95
N PHE A 360 -17.20 12.84 2.87
CA PHE A 360 -16.58 13.79 1.96
C PHE A 360 -15.33 14.34 2.65
N ARG A 361 -14.18 14.18 2.04
CA ARG A 361 -12.96 14.90 2.41
C ARG A 361 -12.81 16.07 1.46
N ILE A 362 -12.70 17.25 2.02
CA ILE A 362 -12.72 18.51 1.29
C ILE A 362 -11.37 19.19 1.49
N LEU A 363 -10.74 19.54 0.39
CA LEU A 363 -9.54 20.37 0.35
C LEU A 363 -9.96 21.74 -0.17
N LYS A 364 -9.77 22.79 0.63
CA LYS A 364 -10.16 24.18 0.28
C LYS A 364 -8.96 25.09 0.36
N LYS A 365 -8.59 25.73 -0.75
CA LYS A 365 -7.49 26.68 -0.78
C LYS A 365 -7.76 27.89 0.10
N THR A 366 -6.80 28.24 0.92
CA THR A 366 -6.86 29.42 1.78
C THR A 366 -6.22 30.64 1.09
N ASP A 367 -6.60 31.83 1.49
CA ASP A 367 -6.03 33.08 0.96
C ASP A 367 -4.58 33.28 1.41
N LYS A 368 -4.19 32.72 2.55
CA LYS A 368 -2.87 32.84 3.15
C LYS A 368 -2.46 31.53 3.76
N ASN A 369 -1.16 31.23 3.70
CA ASN A 369 -0.64 30.04 4.36
C ASN A 369 -0.58 30.24 5.88
N PRO A 370 -1.27 29.41 6.70
CA PRO A 370 -1.30 29.54 8.16
C PRO A 370 0.07 29.25 8.82
N HIS A 371 0.99 28.64 8.09
CA HIS A 371 2.34 28.32 8.55
C HIS A 371 3.38 29.37 8.16
N ALA A 372 2.96 30.52 7.61
CA ALA A 372 3.86 31.59 7.22
C ALA A 372 4.80 32.01 8.37
N GLY A 373 6.09 32.10 8.07
CA GLY A 373 7.16 32.41 9.02
C GLY A 373 7.80 31.20 9.68
N LYS A 374 7.22 29.99 9.62
CA LYS A 374 7.85 28.78 10.13
C LYS A 374 9.04 28.35 9.26
N LYS A 375 10.07 27.82 9.89
CA LYS A 375 11.22 27.24 9.22
C LYS A 375 10.87 25.86 8.67
N VAL A 376 11.29 25.56 7.46
CA VAL A 376 11.02 24.29 6.79
C VAL A 376 12.12 23.29 7.14
N ILE A 377 11.74 22.14 7.66
CA ILE A 377 12.56 20.94 7.77
C ILE A 377 12.20 20.04 6.58
N GLU A 378 13.16 19.79 5.72
CA GLU A 378 12.92 18.94 4.54
C GLU A 378 13.09 17.47 4.90
N LEU A 379 12.11 16.65 4.51
CA LEU A 379 12.08 15.21 4.72
C LEU A 379 12.30 14.50 3.38
N GLY A 380 13.40 13.78 3.26
CA GLY A 380 13.72 12.93 2.12
C GLY A 380 13.13 11.54 2.28
N LEU A 381 12.58 11.02 1.19
CA LEU A 381 12.07 9.67 1.06
C LEU A 381 12.82 8.93 -0.04
N PRO A 382 13.15 7.64 0.14
CA PRO A 382 13.64 6.84 -0.98
C PRO A 382 12.61 6.82 -2.12
N PRO A 383 13.06 6.65 -3.37
CA PRO A 383 12.16 6.43 -4.49
C PRO A 383 11.18 5.29 -4.19
N ASP A 384 9.95 5.43 -4.62
CA ASP A 384 8.88 4.44 -4.45
C ASP A 384 8.57 4.08 -2.98
N SER A 385 8.80 4.97 -2.04
CA SER A 385 8.38 4.82 -0.64
C SER A 385 7.20 5.73 -0.28
N GLY A 386 6.59 5.45 0.87
CA GLY A 386 5.49 6.22 1.45
C GLY A 386 5.68 6.39 2.95
N PHE A 387 4.66 6.88 3.62
CA PHE A 387 4.63 7.01 5.08
C PHE A 387 3.79 5.90 5.70
N SER A 388 4.15 5.48 6.92
CA SER A 388 3.18 4.82 7.79
C SER A 388 2.09 5.82 8.21
N GLU A 389 0.93 5.29 8.60
CA GLU A 389 -0.14 6.11 9.20
C GLU A 389 0.38 6.90 10.41
N TYR A 390 1.19 6.26 11.23
CA TYR A 390 1.77 6.89 12.42
C TYR A 390 2.65 8.08 12.05
N MET A 391 3.51 7.94 11.04
CA MET A 391 4.39 9.01 10.56
C MET A 391 3.57 10.16 9.94
N ALA A 392 2.61 9.84 9.07
CA ALA A 392 1.76 10.84 8.42
C ALA A 392 0.97 11.68 9.44
N ASN A 393 0.34 11.01 10.41
CA ASN A 393 -0.39 11.67 11.48
C ASN A 393 0.53 12.51 12.37
N THR A 394 1.74 12.01 12.67
CA THR A 394 2.72 12.73 13.47
C THR A 394 3.21 14.00 12.76
N ILE A 395 3.50 13.92 11.46
CA ILE A 395 3.91 15.08 10.66
C ILE A 395 2.77 16.12 10.63
N SER A 396 1.55 15.68 10.36
CA SER A 396 0.39 16.56 10.29
C SER A 396 0.17 17.29 11.62
N GLU A 397 0.19 16.56 12.73
CA GLU A 397 -0.03 17.11 14.07
C GLU A 397 1.12 18.02 14.50
N PHE A 398 2.38 17.66 14.22
CA PHE A 398 3.54 18.51 14.46
C PHE A 398 3.42 19.83 13.68
N ASN A 399 3.11 19.76 12.39
CA ASN A 399 2.95 20.93 11.54
C ASN A 399 1.85 21.87 12.04
N ARG A 400 0.76 21.31 12.58
CA ARG A 400 -0.36 22.05 13.14
C ARG A 400 -0.01 22.73 14.47
N THR A 401 0.74 22.05 15.34
CA THR A 401 0.95 22.46 16.73
C THR A 401 2.26 23.20 16.99
N ASP A 402 3.32 22.91 16.21
CA ASP A 402 4.60 23.60 16.35
C ASP A 402 4.54 25.01 15.76
N ASN A 403 5.08 25.99 16.49
CA ASN A 403 5.02 27.39 16.07
C ASN A 403 6.28 27.86 15.32
N GLU A 404 7.34 27.05 15.25
CA GLU A 404 8.64 27.44 14.73
C GLU A 404 9.00 26.66 13.46
N TYR A 405 8.63 25.39 13.39
CA TYR A 405 9.02 24.48 12.34
C TYR A 405 7.82 23.86 11.62
N VAL A 406 8.04 23.46 10.38
CA VAL A 406 7.10 22.67 9.57
C VAL A 406 7.89 21.65 8.76
N ILE A 407 7.42 20.40 8.74
CA ILE A 407 7.97 19.33 7.91
C ILE A 407 7.42 19.46 6.49
N ARG A 408 8.25 19.34 5.47
CA ARG A 408 7.88 19.25 4.07
C ARG A 408 8.71 18.19 3.36
N LEU A 409 8.12 17.57 2.34
CA LEU A 409 8.88 16.65 1.49
C LEU A 409 9.95 17.39 0.71
N TRP A 410 11.10 16.77 0.61
CA TRP A 410 12.20 17.26 -0.22
C TRP A 410 11.79 17.23 -1.70
N ASP A 411 12.14 18.26 -2.47
CA ASP A 411 11.72 18.41 -3.85
C ASP A 411 12.25 17.32 -4.81
N LYS A 412 13.35 16.67 -4.45
CA LYS A 412 13.84 15.48 -5.14
C LYS A 412 13.15 14.23 -4.56
N TYR A 413 12.91 13.22 -5.40
CA TYR A 413 12.37 11.91 -4.98
C TYR A 413 10.98 11.97 -4.30
N LYS A 414 10.24 13.07 -4.48
CA LYS A 414 8.91 13.25 -3.86
C LYS A 414 7.74 12.65 -4.65
N ASN A 415 8.01 11.90 -5.69
CA ASN A 415 6.97 11.25 -6.48
C ASN A 415 6.63 9.90 -5.87
N GLY A 416 5.43 9.80 -5.35
CA GLY A 416 4.87 8.53 -4.90
C GLY A 416 4.49 7.65 -6.09
N TYR A 417 4.52 6.34 -5.88
CA TYR A 417 4.12 5.39 -6.89
C TYR A 417 2.71 4.83 -6.64
N ALA A 418 2.10 4.26 -7.66
CA ALA A 418 0.84 3.56 -7.52
C ALA A 418 1.09 2.11 -7.12
N THR A 419 0.73 1.79 -5.90
CA THR A 419 1.17 0.59 -5.20
C THR A 419 0.47 -0.71 -5.59
N THR A 420 -0.73 -0.67 -6.20
CA THR A 420 -1.63 -1.81 -5.99
C THR A 420 -1.79 -2.77 -7.17
N VAL A 421 -1.58 -2.33 -8.40
CA VAL A 421 -2.01 -3.13 -9.57
C VAL A 421 -0.91 -4.01 -10.16
N LEU A 422 0.33 -3.57 -10.13
CA LEU A 422 1.44 -4.30 -10.77
C LEU A 422 1.82 -5.57 -9.99
N THR A 423 1.72 -5.54 -8.67
CA THR A 423 1.96 -6.72 -7.82
C THR A 423 0.87 -7.79 -8.03
N TYR A 424 -0.38 -7.38 -8.23
CA TYR A 424 -1.50 -8.29 -8.49
C TYR A 424 -1.36 -9.02 -9.84
N MET A 425 -0.71 -8.41 -10.82
CA MET A 425 -0.47 -9.01 -12.15
C MET A 425 0.80 -9.86 -12.22
N GLY A 426 1.53 -10.04 -11.11
CA GLY A 426 2.79 -10.80 -11.09
C GLY A 426 3.91 -10.12 -11.87
N ILE A 427 3.79 -8.84 -12.17
CA ILE A 427 4.88 -8.03 -12.71
C ILE A 427 5.71 -7.59 -11.52
N ASP A 428 6.87 -8.20 -11.37
CA ASP A 428 7.83 -7.82 -10.34
C ASP A 428 8.42 -6.45 -10.69
N VAL A 429 7.86 -5.40 -10.09
CA VAL A 429 8.29 -4.00 -10.28
C VAL A 429 9.57 -3.69 -9.49
N LYS A 430 10.17 -4.69 -8.84
CA LYS A 430 11.48 -4.58 -8.18
C LYS A 430 12.64 -4.41 -9.18
N GLY A 431 12.43 -3.64 -10.24
CA GLY A 431 13.45 -3.26 -11.18
C GLY A 431 14.07 -1.93 -10.80
N ASN A 432 15.32 -1.93 -10.38
CA ASN A 432 16.24 -0.76 -10.24
C ASN A 432 16.13 0.16 -9.03
N ASN A 433 15.34 -0.11 -8.00
CA ASN A 433 15.31 0.71 -6.79
C ASN A 433 16.69 0.89 -6.14
N ASP A 434 17.57 -0.10 -6.19
CA ASP A 434 18.91 0.00 -5.59
C ASP A 434 19.78 1.07 -6.25
N GLN A 435 19.65 1.29 -7.56
CA GLN A 435 20.43 2.33 -8.25
C GLN A 435 19.92 3.74 -7.91
N GLU A 436 18.61 3.92 -7.82
CA GLU A 436 18.00 5.19 -7.45
C GLU A 436 18.24 5.53 -5.98
N VAL A 437 18.14 4.55 -5.08
CA VAL A 437 18.53 4.70 -3.68
C VAL A 437 20.00 5.04 -3.56
N PHE A 438 20.89 4.41 -4.34
CA PHE A 438 22.30 4.77 -4.38
C PHE A 438 22.51 6.21 -4.85
N GLN A 439 21.79 6.64 -5.91
CA GLN A 439 21.86 8.01 -6.39
C GLN A 439 21.39 9.00 -5.30
N MET A 440 20.30 8.70 -4.60
CA MET A 440 19.83 9.49 -3.48
C MET A 440 20.89 9.61 -2.38
N ILE A 441 21.59 8.52 -2.03
CA ILE A 441 22.66 8.54 -1.03
C ILE A 441 23.83 9.44 -1.48
N GLN A 442 24.13 9.50 -2.78
CA GLN A 442 25.11 10.48 -3.29
C GLN A 442 24.61 11.93 -3.15
N ASP A 443 23.31 12.15 -3.41
CA ASP A 443 22.70 13.46 -3.24
C ASP A 443 22.64 13.91 -1.77
N LEU A 444 22.54 12.96 -0.81
CA LEU A 444 22.59 13.24 0.62
C LEU A 444 23.94 13.83 1.10
N LYS A 445 25.01 13.69 0.32
CA LYS A 445 26.32 14.27 0.61
C LYS A 445 26.47 15.71 0.08
N CYS A 446 25.46 16.23 -0.63
CA CYS A 446 25.48 17.56 -1.22
C CYS A 446 24.88 18.60 -0.25
N ASP A 447 25.20 19.88 -0.48
CA ASP A 447 24.75 21.01 0.35
C ASP A 447 23.23 21.24 0.29
N ASP A 448 22.52 20.69 -0.70
CA ASP A 448 21.07 20.76 -0.87
C ASP A 448 20.32 19.51 -0.37
N ALA A 449 20.99 18.62 0.37
CA ALA A 449 20.39 17.46 0.97
C ALA A 449 19.22 17.82 1.91
N PRO A 450 18.23 16.92 2.10
CA PRO A 450 17.16 17.14 3.06
C PRO A 450 17.71 17.09 4.50
N ASP A 451 16.92 17.55 5.47
CA ASP A 451 17.32 17.59 6.87
C ASP A 451 17.08 16.25 7.58
N LEU A 452 15.95 15.63 7.26
CA LEU A 452 15.54 14.30 7.74
C LEU A 452 15.41 13.33 6.57
N VAL A 453 15.66 12.07 6.81
CA VAL A 453 15.59 11.01 5.80
C VAL A 453 14.89 9.79 6.40
N LEU A 454 13.91 9.23 5.69
CA LEU A 454 13.26 7.96 6.06
C LEU A 454 13.89 6.78 5.31
N ASP A 455 13.83 5.61 5.90
CA ASP A 455 13.98 4.27 5.30
C ASP A 455 15.26 4.01 4.49
N ILE A 456 16.34 4.71 4.78
CA ILE A 456 17.65 4.38 4.22
C ILE A 456 18.51 3.70 5.27
N GLN A 457 18.53 2.37 5.21
CA GLN A 457 19.27 1.50 6.14
C GLN A 457 20.43 0.76 5.47
N LYS A 458 20.87 1.17 4.29
CA LYS A 458 21.99 0.53 3.58
C LYS A 458 23.28 0.68 4.39
N ASN A 459 24.03 -0.39 4.59
CA ASN A 459 25.25 -0.40 5.38
C ASN A 459 26.27 0.65 4.92
N TYR A 460 26.38 0.89 3.62
CA TYR A 460 27.26 1.90 3.05
C TYR A 460 26.76 3.34 3.23
N ALA A 461 25.53 3.55 3.69
CA ALA A 461 24.96 4.85 4.06
C ALA A 461 25.11 5.16 5.56
N MET A 462 25.35 4.17 6.43
CA MET A 462 25.47 4.32 7.88
C MET A 462 26.86 4.84 8.27
N ARG A 463 27.15 6.08 7.90
CA ARG A 463 28.45 6.72 8.08
C ARG A 463 28.33 8.25 8.22
N ASP A 464 29.30 8.84 8.92
CA ASP A 464 29.30 10.26 9.33
C ASP A 464 29.25 11.28 8.17
N ASP A 465 29.56 10.89 6.94
CA ASP A 465 29.47 11.76 5.75
C ASP A 465 28.09 11.71 5.07
N VAL A 466 27.19 10.82 5.52
CA VAL A 466 25.80 10.69 5.03
C VAL A 466 24.83 11.09 6.13
N PHE A 467 24.93 10.45 7.30
CA PHE A 467 24.05 10.67 8.43
C PHE A 467 24.81 11.12 9.68
N MET A 468 24.15 11.98 10.43
CA MET A 468 24.64 12.45 11.73
C MET A 468 24.47 11.34 12.78
N ASP A 469 25.40 11.27 13.74
CA ASP A 469 25.20 10.49 14.96
C ASP A 469 24.07 11.14 15.80
N ILE A 470 23.00 10.41 16.00
CA ILE A 470 21.80 10.84 16.73
C ILE A 470 21.61 10.12 18.06
N THR A 471 22.68 9.52 18.60
CA THR A 471 22.66 8.80 19.90
C THR A 471 22.04 9.63 21.03
N ASP A 472 22.30 10.95 21.05
CA ASP A 472 21.81 11.86 22.09
C ASP A 472 20.61 12.72 21.65
N PHE A 473 19.90 12.36 20.59
CA PHE A 473 18.77 13.16 20.07
C PHE A 473 17.52 13.01 20.91
N LEU A 474 17.26 11.84 21.46
CA LEU A 474 16.12 11.65 22.34
C LEU A 474 16.40 12.27 23.73
N ASP A 475 15.47 13.06 24.19
CA ASP A 475 15.48 13.57 25.55
C ASP A 475 15.32 12.42 26.55
N PRO A 476 15.92 12.48 27.75
CA PRO A 476 15.93 11.36 28.69
C PRO A 476 14.55 10.80 29.00
N GLU A 477 13.54 11.66 29.17
CA GLU A 477 12.16 11.28 29.45
C GLU A 477 11.46 10.61 28.25
N VAL A 478 11.86 10.94 27.02
CA VAL A 478 11.37 10.29 25.81
C VAL A 478 12.07 8.94 25.63
N MET A 479 13.36 8.88 25.86
CA MET A 479 14.15 7.64 25.82
C MET A 479 13.67 6.62 26.86
N ASP A 480 13.26 7.05 28.06
CA ASP A 480 12.75 6.16 29.11
C ASP A 480 11.45 5.44 28.71
N LYS A 481 10.68 6.03 27.79
CA LYS A 481 9.48 5.41 27.23
C LYS A 481 9.77 4.37 26.14
N GLN A 482 10.98 4.34 25.58
CA GLN A 482 11.31 3.41 24.51
C GLN A 482 11.73 2.03 25.01
N TYR A 483 11.62 1.02 24.14
CA TYR A 483 12.31 -0.25 24.30
C TYR A 483 13.82 -0.02 24.09
N LYS A 484 14.54 0.26 25.17
CA LYS A 484 15.99 0.61 25.13
C LYS A 484 16.84 -0.49 24.49
N ASN A 485 16.46 -1.76 24.68
CA ASN A 485 17.11 -2.90 24.05
C ASN A 485 17.06 -2.83 22.53
N ILE A 486 15.96 -2.36 21.93
CA ILE A 486 15.80 -2.19 20.48
C ILE A 486 16.70 -1.05 19.98
N ILE A 487 16.65 0.10 20.66
CA ILE A 487 17.51 1.26 20.32
C ILE A 487 18.98 0.90 20.40
N GLU A 488 19.41 0.22 21.50
CA GLU A 488 20.81 -0.20 21.67
C GLU A 488 21.25 -1.21 20.60
N ALA A 489 20.39 -2.16 20.23
CA ALA A 489 20.68 -3.12 19.17
C ALA A 489 20.85 -2.44 17.79
N GLY A 490 20.21 -1.28 17.56
CA GLY A 490 20.36 -0.48 16.33
C GLY A 490 21.70 0.26 16.19
N LYS A 491 22.50 0.38 17.27
CA LYS A 491 23.79 1.08 17.20
C LYS A 491 24.82 0.36 16.32
N LEU A 492 25.56 1.12 15.53
CA LEU A 492 26.71 0.68 14.75
C LEU A 492 27.97 1.41 15.27
N ASP A 493 28.97 0.66 15.69
CA ASP A 493 30.19 1.21 16.34
C ASP A 493 29.87 2.20 17.49
N GLY A 494 28.81 1.92 18.25
CA GLY A 494 28.37 2.76 19.37
C GLY A 494 27.61 4.02 18.99
N LYS A 495 27.36 4.27 17.71
CA LYS A 495 26.60 5.40 17.15
C LYS A 495 25.24 4.97 16.63
N LEU A 496 24.26 5.86 16.70
CA LEU A 496 22.97 5.73 16.03
C LEU A 496 22.93 6.61 14.78
N TYR A 497 22.81 5.98 13.61
CA TYR A 497 22.59 6.70 12.36
C TYR A 497 21.10 6.77 11.97
N PHE A 498 20.25 5.99 12.65
CA PHE A 498 18.80 6.00 12.50
C PHE A 498 18.12 5.62 13.82
N LEU A 499 16.86 6.00 13.96
CA LEU A 499 15.96 5.51 14.99
C LEU A 499 14.86 4.68 14.34
N PRO A 500 14.60 3.44 14.78
CA PRO A 500 13.48 2.65 14.29
C PRO A 500 12.16 3.22 14.81
N VAL A 501 11.27 3.57 13.92
CA VAL A 501 9.91 4.07 14.23
C VAL A 501 8.96 2.89 14.40
N THR A 502 8.92 2.03 13.39
CA THR A 502 8.18 0.77 13.41
C THR A 502 9.11 -0.40 13.11
N ILE A 503 8.80 -1.55 13.67
CA ILE A 503 9.64 -2.75 13.57
C ILE A 503 8.82 -3.99 13.26
N GLU A 504 9.52 -5.00 12.76
CA GLU A 504 9.09 -6.37 12.68
C GLU A 504 9.95 -7.21 13.63
N ILE A 505 9.33 -8.00 14.51
CA ILE A 505 10.02 -8.97 15.35
C ILE A 505 10.19 -10.29 14.60
N GLU A 506 11.39 -10.86 14.64
CA GLU A 506 11.69 -12.12 14.00
C GLU A 506 12.20 -13.14 15.01
N GLY A 507 11.67 -14.35 14.94
CA GLY A 507 12.09 -15.41 15.86
C GLY A 507 11.31 -16.72 15.69
N LEU A 508 11.47 -17.58 16.64
CA LEU A 508 10.71 -18.82 16.77
C LEU A 508 9.48 -18.57 17.66
N VAL A 509 8.29 -18.65 17.07
CA VAL A 509 7.04 -18.69 17.82
C VAL A 509 6.90 -20.09 18.39
N THR A 510 7.08 -20.22 19.69
CA THR A 510 7.23 -21.51 20.36
C THR A 510 6.24 -21.64 21.51
N ASP A 511 5.57 -22.79 21.59
CA ASP A 511 4.73 -23.17 22.71
C ASP A 511 5.55 -23.14 24.01
N THR A 512 5.07 -22.39 25.01
CA THR A 512 5.77 -22.19 26.26
C THR A 512 6.01 -23.50 27.03
N GLU A 513 5.19 -24.53 26.83
CA GLU A 513 5.40 -25.86 27.40
C GLU A 513 6.67 -26.55 26.87
N LEU A 514 7.20 -26.11 25.76
CA LEU A 514 8.42 -26.64 25.16
C LEU A 514 9.68 -25.91 25.64
N LEU A 515 9.53 -24.79 26.34
CA LEU A 515 10.62 -23.92 26.76
C LEU A 515 10.99 -24.13 28.22
N ASN A 516 12.25 -23.86 28.53
CA ASN A 516 12.67 -23.70 29.91
C ASN A 516 12.13 -22.36 30.45
N GLU A 517 11.89 -22.29 31.76
CA GLU A 517 11.46 -21.07 32.43
C GLU A 517 12.44 -19.89 32.13
N GLY A 518 11.91 -18.77 31.73
CA GLY A 518 12.69 -17.56 31.42
C GLY A 518 13.46 -17.62 30.08
N ALA A 519 13.29 -18.63 29.24
CA ALA A 519 13.98 -18.73 27.96
C ALA A 519 13.62 -17.54 27.06
N VAL A 520 14.62 -16.86 26.50
CA VAL A 520 14.50 -15.78 25.52
C VAL A 520 15.05 -16.19 24.15
N GLY A 521 15.82 -17.28 24.08
CA GLY A 521 16.42 -17.86 22.87
C GLY A 521 16.74 -19.32 23.08
N ILE A 522 17.37 -19.93 22.10
CA ILE A 522 17.71 -21.36 22.13
C ILE A 522 19.10 -21.62 21.53
N THR A 523 19.86 -22.54 22.12
CA THR A 523 21.13 -22.99 21.53
C THR A 523 20.89 -23.96 20.37
N PHE A 524 21.89 -24.16 19.49
CA PHE A 524 21.78 -25.17 18.41
C PHE A 524 21.54 -26.58 18.96
N ASP A 525 22.18 -26.93 20.09
CA ASP A 525 22.03 -28.25 20.72
C ASP A 525 20.63 -28.43 21.31
N ASP A 526 20.09 -27.43 22.00
CA ASP A 526 18.76 -27.49 22.58
C ASP A 526 17.68 -27.44 21.52
N PHE A 527 17.90 -26.69 20.42
CA PHE A 527 17.03 -26.70 19.27
C PHE A 527 16.97 -28.09 18.61
N ASN A 528 18.12 -28.76 18.47
CA ASN A 528 18.16 -30.10 17.92
C ASN A 528 17.43 -31.11 18.85
N LYS A 529 17.59 -30.98 20.16
CA LYS A 529 16.82 -31.79 21.14
C LYS A 529 15.31 -31.51 21.04
N LEU A 530 14.91 -30.22 20.96
CA LEU A 530 13.51 -29.83 20.79
C LEU A 530 12.89 -30.52 19.58
N ILE A 531 13.55 -30.43 18.41
CA ILE A 531 13.09 -31.06 17.18
C ILE A 531 12.96 -32.56 17.35
N LYS A 532 14.01 -33.21 17.86
CA LYS A 532 14.06 -34.66 18.00
C LYS A 532 13.06 -35.20 19.00
N ASP A 533 13.00 -34.60 20.19
CA ASP A 533 12.28 -35.16 21.32
C ASP A 533 10.81 -34.72 21.41
N LYS A 534 10.50 -33.52 20.91
CA LYS A 534 9.18 -32.91 21.04
C LYS A 534 8.44 -32.72 19.71
N MET A 535 9.18 -32.65 18.58
CA MET A 535 8.62 -32.41 17.27
C MET A 535 8.78 -33.61 16.32
N SER A 536 9.17 -34.77 16.83
CA SER A 536 9.31 -36.02 16.06
C SER A 536 10.23 -35.87 14.83
N GLY A 537 11.23 -35.02 14.90
CA GLY A 537 12.18 -34.75 13.82
C GLY A 537 11.76 -33.71 12.80
N PHE A 538 10.56 -33.10 12.95
CA PHE A 538 10.08 -32.07 12.01
C PHE A 538 10.65 -30.70 12.35
N SER A 539 11.42 -30.13 11.43
CA SER A 539 12.06 -28.83 11.63
C SER A 539 11.08 -27.66 11.32
N PRO A 540 11.10 -26.59 12.12
CA PRO A 540 10.40 -25.34 11.80
C PRO A 540 10.79 -24.72 10.47
N TYR A 541 11.96 -25.07 9.93
CA TYR A 541 12.53 -24.54 8.69
C TYR A 541 12.28 -25.42 7.46
N ASP A 542 11.74 -26.62 7.63
CA ASP A 542 11.34 -27.46 6.50
C ASP A 542 9.96 -27.04 6.01
N TYR A 543 9.84 -25.87 5.41
CA TYR A 543 8.59 -25.27 4.98
C TYR A 543 8.14 -25.77 3.62
N PRO A 544 7.13 -26.65 3.51
CA PRO A 544 6.76 -27.31 2.25
C PRO A 544 6.14 -26.35 1.22
N GLU A 545 5.67 -25.18 1.66
CA GLU A 545 5.00 -24.20 0.81
C GLU A 545 5.95 -23.09 0.34
N SER A 546 7.15 -23.00 0.92
CA SER A 546 8.14 -21.97 0.55
C SER A 546 8.76 -22.25 -0.82
N LYS A 547 8.92 -21.21 -1.62
CA LYS A 547 9.71 -21.24 -2.84
C LYS A 547 11.21 -21.08 -2.58
N ASP A 548 11.57 -20.67 -1.37
CA ASP A 548 12.96 -20.42 -0.97
C ASP A 548 13.62 -21.69 -0.44
N TYR A 549 14.94 -21.69 -0.54
CA TYR A 549 15.77 -22.77 -0.01
C TYR A 549 15.72 -22.79 1.52
N ASN A 550 15.33 -23.89 2.11
CA ASN A 550 15.22 -24.03 3.57
C ASN A 550 16.55 -23.76 4.29
N LYS A 551 17.69 -24.15 3.70
CA LYS A 551 19.03 -23.84 4.25
C LYS A 551 19.31 -22.35 4.25
N ARG A 552 18.90 -21.62 3.20
CA ARG A 552 19.02 -20.17 3.13
C ARG A 552 18.22 -19.52 4.23
N SER A 553 16.93 -19.83 4.35
CA SER A 553 16.05 -19.27 5.37
C SER A 553 16.61 -19.51 6.77
N PHE A 554 17.14 -20.71 7.03
CA PHE A 554 17.76 -21.04 8.30
C PHE A 554 19.00 -20.18 8.57
N ILE A 555 19.95 -20.13 7.62
CA ILE A 555 21.17 -19.32 7.75
C ILE A 555 20.84 -17.86 8.02
N LEU A 556 19.98 -17.27 7.19
CA LEU A 556 19.59 -15.86 7.32
C LEU A 556 18.91 -15.58 8.64
N SER A 557 18.14 -16.54 9.18
CA SER A 557 17.52 -16.37 10.49
C SER A 557 18.50 -16.43 11.66
N CYS A 558 19.65 -17.08 11.47
CA CYS A 558 20.64 -17.32 12.54
C CYS A 558 21.83 -16.36 12.52
N ILE A 559 22.05 -15.60 11.43
CA ILE A 559 23.21 -14.72 11.30
C ILE A 559 22.91 -13.29 11.74
N ASP A 560 23.93 -12.62 12.23
CA ASP A 560 23.94 -11.19 12.54
C ASP A 560 24.75 -10.48 11.45
N THR A 561 24.06 -9.96 10.42
CA THR A 561 24.70 -9.28 9.29
C THR A 561 25.32 -7.95 9.71
N LYS A 562 24.77 -7.30 10.73
CA LYS A 562 25.31 -6.04 11.26
C LYS A 562 26.70 -6.23 11.86
N SER A 563 26.82 -7.15 12.82
CA SER A 563 28.13 -7.40 13.48
C SER A 563 29.19 -7.94 12.51
N ALA A 564 28.76 -8.55 11.40
CA ALA A 564 29.68 -8.99 10.34
C ALA A 564 30.35 -7.84 9.55
N ILE A 565 29.75 -6.63 9.57
CA ILE A 565 30.23 -5.44 8.81
C ILE A 565 30.58 -4.26 9.71
N GLU A 566 30.49 -4.42 11.02
CA GLU A 566 30.80 -3.39 12.00
C GLU A 566 32.30 -3.01 11.97
N GLY A 567 32.63 -1.73 12.16
CA GLY A 567 34.01 -1.22 12.18
C GLY A 567 34.66 -1.23 10.80
N GLN A 568 33.93 -1.22 9.71
CA GLN A 568 34.47 -1.35 8.34
C GLN A 568 35.30 -2.64 8.11
N ARG A 569 35.24 -3.55 9.06
CA ARG A 569 35.84 -4.87 8.97
C ARG A 569 34.76 -5.89 8.60
N ILE A 570 34.87 -6.45 7.42
CA ILE A 570 33.95 -7.51 6.98
C ILE A 570 34.45 -8.84 7.55
N GLU A 571 33.65 -9.44 8.44
CA GLU A 571 34.03 -10.71 9.09
C GLU A 571 32.77 -11.59 9.30
N PHE A 572 32.50 -12.44 8.33
CA PHE A 572 31.46 -13.47 8.45
C PHE A 572 31.95 -14.74 9.15
N GLY A 573 33.24 -14.91 9.41
CA GLY A 573 33.82 -16.10 10.01
C GLY A 573 33.61 -16.24 11.53
N THR A 574 32.51 -15.69 12.07
CA THR A 574 32.16 -15.80 13.48
C THR A 574 31.76 -17.23 13.87
N ASP A 575 31.86 -17.58 15.15
CA ASP A 575 31.42 -18.87 15.68
C ASP A 575 29.93 -19.10 15.40
N GLN A 576 29.11 -18.05 15.47
CA GLN A 576 27.70 -18.09 15.15
C GLN A 576 27.44 -18.49 13.68
N PHE A 577 28.11 -17.84 12.73
CA PHE A 577 27.97 -18.13 11.30
C PHE A 577 28.41 -19.56 10.97
N ARG A 578 29.56 -19.98 11.53
CA ARG A 578 30.10 -21.32 11.31
C ARG A 578 29.18 -22.38 11.89
N ALA A 579 28.69 -22.20 13.10
CA ALA A 579 27.75 -23.12 13.73
C ALA A 579 26.42 -23.20 12.95
N ALA A 580 25.90 -22.08 12.50
CA ALA A 580 24.70 -22.04 11.68
C ALA A 580 24.89 -22.75 10.33
N ALA A 581 26.01 -22.50 9.63
CA ALA A 581 26.33 -23.16 8.35
C ALA A 581 26.51 -24.69 8.51
N GLU A 582 27.19 -25.10 9.58
CA GLU A 582 27.38 -26.51 9.91
C GLU A 582 26.06 -27.20 10.26
N TYR A 583 25.22 -26.52 11.07
CA TYR A 583 23.89 -27.03 11.41
C TYR A 583 23.01 -27.17 10.15
N ALA A 584 22.99 -26.14 9.28
CA ALA A 584 22.25 -26.20 8.03
C ALA A 584 22.70 -27.33 7.13
N LYS A 585 24.00 -27.58 7.04
CA LYS A 585 24.58 -28.69 6.26
C LYS A 585 24.12 -30.05 6.76
N ASN A 586 24.15 -30.25 8.08
CA ASN A 586 23.99 -31.56 8.69
C ASN A 586 22.55 -31.89 9.09
N ASN A 587 21.69 -30.90 9.34
CA ASN A 587 20.37 -31.09 9.95
C ASN A 587 19.21 -30.57 9.10
N ILE A 588 19.39 -29.66 8.13
CA ILE A 588 18.34 -29.23 7.22
C ILE A 588 18.33 -30.19 6.04
N GLN A 589 17.36 -31.08 6.04
CA GLN A 589 17.32 -32.21 5.13
C GLN A 589 16.92 -31.83 3.71
N TYR A 590 15.96 -30.93 3.55
CA TYR A 590 15.37 -30.56 2.28
C TYR A 590 15.74 -29.13 1.88
N ASN A 591 16.06 -28.90 0.60
CA ASN A 591 16.42 -27.57 0.10
C ASN A 591 15.23 -26.79 -0.47
N ASN A 592 14.22 -27.53 -0.98
CA ASN A 592 13.04 -26.92 -1.59
C ASN A 592 11.83 -27.85 -1.44
N LYS A 593 10.65 -27.33 -1.78
CA LYS A 593 9.37 -28.06 -1.64
C LYS A 593 9.28 -29.33 -2.47
N ASP A 594 9.98 -29.40 -3.59
CA ASP A 594 9.89 -30.53 -4.53
C ASP A 594 10.66 -31.78 -4.01
N GLU A 595 11.58 -31.55 -3.07
CA GLU A 595 12.31 -32.61 -2.38
C GLU A 595 11.58 -33.19 -1.18
N ILE A 596 10.52 -32.51 -0.69
CA ILE A 596 9.80 -32.90 0.54
C ILE A 596 8.75 -33.97 0.21
N PRO A 597 8.84 -35.17 0.82
CA PRO A 597 7.83 -36.21 0.62
C PRO A 597 6.42 -35.81 1.10
N ALA A 598 5.38 -36.22 0.38
CA ALA A 598 3.99 -35.86 0.69
C ALA A 598 3.52 -36.28 2.10
N ASP A 599 4.00 -37.42 2.59
CA ASP A 599 3.74 -37.89 3.95
C ASP A 599 4.44 -37.03 5.01
N TYR A 600 5.63 -36.48 4.71
CA TYR A 600 6.31 -35.50 5.55
C TYR A 600 5.48 -34.21 5.68
N VAL A 601 4.95 -33.69 4.57
CA VAL A 601 4.10 -32.49 4.54
C VAL A 601 2.88 -32.64 5.46
N HIS A 602 2.22 -33.81 5.39
CA HIS A 602 1.05 -34.10 6.23
C HIS A 602 1.40 -34.11 7.71
N ASN A 603 2.47 -34.75 8.09
CA ASN A 603 2.93 -34.82 9.47
C ASN A 603 3.49 -33.47 9.97
N TRP A 604 4.21 -32.75 9.11
CA TRP A 604 4.76 -31.45 9.43
C TRP A 604 3.66 -30.45 9.85
N LYS A 605 2.51 -30.44 9.17
CA LYS A 605 1.36 -29.60 9.54
C LYS A 605 0.89 -29.84 10.98
N ARG A 606 1.04 -31.04 11.48
CA ARG A 606 0.69 -31.40 12.89
C ARG A 606 1.64 -30.76 13.90
N TYR A 607 2.92 -30.62 13.60
CA TYR A 607 3.95 -30.09 14.50
C TYR A 607 4.23 -28.61 14.32
N ARG A 608 3.87 -28.04 13.16
CA ARG A 608 4.01 -26.60 12.87
C ARG A 608 3.38 -25.73 13.97
N GLY A 609 2.28 -26.17 14.57
CA GLY A 609 1.62 -25.46 15.64
C GLY A 609 2.39 -25.40 16.96
N LYS A 610 3.51 -26.10 17.11
CA LYS A 610 4.28 -26.10 18.35
C LYS A 610 5.50 -25.19 18.36
N CYS A 611 6.15 -25.06 17.22
CA CYS A 611 7.28 -24.17 17.02
C CYS A 611 7.44 -23.87 15.53
N TYR A 612 7.54 -22.62 15.15
CA TYR A 612 7.79 -22.22 13.77
C TYR A 612 8.51 -20.86 13.71
N TYR A 613 9.28 -20.64 12.65
CA TYR A 613 9.91 -19.37 12.41
C TYR A 613 8.87 -18.39 11.81
N ALA A 614 8.87 -17.16 12.31
CA ALA A 614 8.00 -16.10 11.83
C ALA A 614 8.65 -14.73 11.93
N LYS A 615 8.17 -13.85 11.07
CA LYS A 615 8.36 -12.41 11.10
C LYS A 615 7.00 -11.80 11.40
N MET A 616 6.92 -10.91 12.37
CA MET A 616 5.68 -10.32 12.84
C MET A 616 5.85 -8.82 13.04
N ASP A 617 5.12 -8.07 12.25
CA ASP A 617 5.03 -6.61 12.27
C ASP A 617 3.81 -6.11 13.06
N ASP A 618 2.93 -7.04 13.50
CA ASP A 618 1.62 -6.79 14.08
C ASP A 618 1.29 -7.77 15.22
N TYR A 619 0.69 -7.25 16.29
CA TYR A 619 0.22 -8.04 17.42
C TYR A 619 -0.88 -9.03 17.03
N LEU A 620 -1.81 -8.68 16.14
CA LEU A 620 -2.88 -9.59 15.74
C LEU A 620 -2.36 -10.78 14.93
N LYS A 621 -1.29 -10.61 14.13
CA LYS A 621 -0.61 -11.75 13.50
C LYS A 621 -0.08 -12.74 14.54
N TYR A 622 0.43 -12.25 15.66
CA TYR A 622 0.84 -13.09 16.77
C TYR A 622 -0.37 -13.79 17.42
N VAL A 623 -1.46 -13.08 17.71
CA VAL A 623 -2.70 -13.63 18.26
C VAL A 623 -3.26 -14.73 17.36
N HIS A 624 -3.37 -14.49 16.05
CA HIS A 624 -3.80 -15.49 15.06
C HIS A 624 -2.90 -16.75 15.07
N SER A 625 -1.62 -16.57 15.33
CA SER A 625 -0.67 -17.66 15.42
C SER A 625 -0.93 -18.51 16.66
N CYS A 626 -1.22 -17.89 17.79
CA CYS A 626 -1.62 -18.57 19.01
C CYS A 626 -2.90 -19.40 18.83
N TYR A 627 -3.89 -18.89 18.10
CA TYR A 627 -5.12 -19.63 17.81
C TYR A 627 -4.91 -20.92 17.02
N LYS A 628 -4.08 -20.83 15.97
CA LYS A 628 -3.81 -22.00 15.11
C LYS A 628 -3.21 -23.16 15.88
N ALA A 629 -2.59 -22.86 16.99
CA ALA A 629 -1.78 -23.81 17.71
C ALA A 629 -2.34 -24.27 19.07
N LYS A 630 -3.39 -23.64 19.59
CA LYS A 630 -4.08 -24.00 20.84
C LYS A 630 -3.20 -23.98 22.09
N GLY A 631 -2.29 -23.02 22.22
CA GLY A 631 -1.38 -22.94 23.36
C GLY A 631 -0.97 -21.54 23.71
N ASN A 632 -0.22 -21.40 24.79
CA ASN A 632 0.46 -20.16 25.13
C ASN A 632 1.81 -20.13 24.39
N TYR A 633 2.06 -19.07 23.65
CA TYR A 633 3.24 -18.93 22.82
C TYR A 633 4.12 -17.77 23.27
N LYS A 634 5.40 -17.90 22.97
CA LYS A 634 6.39 -16.84 23.11
C LYS A 634 7.24 -16.78 21.85
N ILE A 635 7.63 -15.58 21.45
CA ILE A 635 8.61 -15.40 20.40
C ILE A 635 9.98 -15.40 21.05
N ILE A 636 10.79 -16.40 20.74
CA ILE A 636 12.16 -16.52 21.20
C ILE A 636 13.14 -16.35 20.06
N GLY A 637 14.39 -16.10 20.38
CA GLY A 637 15.45 -16.02 19.38
C GLY A 637 15.64 -17.34 18.63
N THR A 638 16.14 -17.23 17.42
CA THR A 638 16.54 -18.36 16.56
C THR A 638 17.78 -19.05 17.13
N PRO A 639 18.15 -20.27 16.66
CA PRO A 639 19.30 -20.97 17.19
C PRO A 639 20.58 -20.15 17.15
N SER A 640 21.24 -20.02 18.29
CA SER A 640 22.49 -19.29 18.42
C SER A 640 23.45 -19.97 19.38
N VAL A 641 24.74 -19.59 19.35
CA VAL A 641 25.75 -20.18 20.24
C VAL A 641 25.52 -19.83 21.71
N ASP A 642 24.85 -18.71 21.97
CA ASP A 642 24.65 -18.12 23.30
C ASP A 642 23.15 -17.91 23.67
N ALA A 643 22.22 -18.52 22.92
CA ALA A 643 20.77 -18.44 23.14
C ALA A 643 20.24 -16.99 23.19
N LYS A 644 20.70 -16.13 22.27
CA LYS A 644 20.23 -14.75 22.14
C LYS A 644 18.72 -14.66 21.94
N GLY A 645 18.12 -13.54 22.40
CA GLY A 645 16.70 -13.23 22.18
C GLY A 645 16.37 -13.00 20.71
N PRO A 646 15.08 -12.72 20.43
CA PRO A 646 14.61 -12.41 19.08
C PRO A 646 15.38 -11.28 18.46
N ARG A 647 15.36 -11.21 17.14
CA ARG A 647 15.89 -10.09 16.37
C ARG A 647 14.76 -9.22 15.87
N PHE A 648 15.07 -8.02 15.40
CA PHE A 648 14.13 -7.16 14.74
C PHE A 648 14.69 -6.63 13.41
N SER A 649 13.81 -6.40 12.46
CA SER A 649 14.03 -5.57 11.29
C SER A 649 13.28 -4.26 11.46
N ALA A 650 13.86 -3.14 11.10
CA ALA A 650 13.15 -1.88 11.12
C ALA A 650 12.36 -1.73 9.80
N LEU A 651 11.05 -1.47 9.93
CA LEU A 651 10.17 -1.27 8.79
C LEU A 651 10.14 0.19 8.36
N GLU A 652 10.10 1.10 9.34
CA GLU A 652 10.22 2.54 9.11
C GLU A 652 11.30 3.10 10.03
N THR A 653 12.18 3.92 9.47
CA THR A 653 13.29 4.55 10.20
C THR A 653 13.36 6.02 9.89
N ILE A 654 13.95 6.77 10.84
CA ILE A 654 14.26 8.18 10.65
C ILE A 654 15.74 8.44 10.94
N SER A 655 16.39 9.13 10.02
CA SER A 655 17.79 9.56 10.07
C SER A 655 17.90 11.08 9.95
N VAL A 656 19.02 11.64 10.39
CA VAL A 656 19.33 13.06 10.25
C VAL A 656 20.51 13.20 9.30
N SER A 657 20.36 14.04 8.27
CA SER A 657 21.42 14.28 7.30
C SER A 657 22.65 14.89 7.95
N ALA A 658 23.86 14.44 7.57
CA ALA A 658 25.11 14.98 8.09
C ALA A 658 25.31 16.46 7.75
N THR A 659 24.69 16.95 6.68
CA THR A 659 24.84 18.31 6.15
C THR A 659 23.78 19.31 6.66
N THR A 660 22.83 18.86 7.49
CA THR A 660 21.71 19.71 7.94
C THR A 660 22.14 20.91 8.77
N ASP A 661 21.56 22.07 8.47
CA ASP A 661 21.61 23.27 9.30
C ASP A 661 20.42 23.35 10.30
N MET A 662 19.45 22.41 10.21
CA MET A 662 18.21 22.40 10.99
C MET A 662 18.24 21.44 12.19
N LYS A 663 19.42 21.19 12.74
CA LYS A 663 19.64 20.19 13.81
C LYS A 663 18.65 20.29 14.98
N ASP A 664 18.40 21.50 15.47
CA ASP A 664 17.47 21.72 16.60
C ASP A 664 16.03 21.39 16.21
N GLY A 665 15.62 21.74 14.98
CA GLY A 665 14.32 21.40 14.45
C GLY A 665 14.15 19.90 14.27
N CYS A 666 15.17 19.21 13.72
CA CYS A 666 15.19 17.77 13.57
C CYS A 666 15.07 17.07 14.93
N ARG A 667 15.85 17.51 15.93
CA ARG A 667 15.77 16.98 17.29
C ARG A 667 14.38 17.18 17.90
N LYS A 668 13.79 18.36 17.72
CA LYS A 668 12.44 18.67 18.20
C LYS A 668 11.37 17.77 17.59
N PHE A 669 11.42 17.56 16.28
CA PHE A 669 10.52 16.65 15.58
C PHE A 669 10.70 15.19 16.01
N ILE A 670 11.94 14.70 16.10
CA ILE A 670 12.26 13.35 16.56
C ILE A 670 11.72 13.12 17.99
N ASN A 671 11.93 14.05 18.92
CA ASN A 671 11.35 13.94 20.26
C ASN A 671 9.82 13.98 20.25
N TYR A 672 9.22 14.77 19.36
CA TYR A 672 7.78 14.78 19.20
C TYR A 672 7.25 13.41 18.72
N LEU A 673 7.87 12.85 17.68
CA LEU A 673 7.55 11.54 17.12
C LEU A 673 7.62 10.42 18.18
N PHE A 674 8.74 10.35 18.90
CA PHE A 674 8.97 9.29 19.88
C PHE A 674 8.31 9.54 21.24
N SER A 675 7.75 10.73 21.49
CA SER A 675 6.99 11.01 22.71
C SER A 675 5.62 10.35 22.75
N GLY A 676 5.05 10.00 21.62
CA GLY A 676 3.70 9.45 21.48
C GLY A 676 2.57 10.46 21.56
N LYS A 677 2.87 11.77 21.54
CA LYS A 677 1.85 12.83 21.65
C LYS A 677 0.84 12.80 20.50
N SER A 678 1.27 12.48 19.31
CA SER A 678 0.38 12.35 18.14
C SER A 678 -0.60 11.19 18.25
N TYR A 679 -0.22 10.11 18.95
CA TYR A 679 -1.07 8.96 19.18
C TYR A 679 -2.29 9.28 20.06
N ASP A 680 -2.12 10.16 21.05
CA ASP A 680 -3.22 10.56 21.97
C ASP A 680 -4.33 11.35 21.26
N SER A 681 -4.03 11.95 20.11
CA SER A 681 -4.99 12.73 19.30
C SER A 681 -5.74 11.89 18.26
N THR A 682 -5.35 10.64 18.05
CA THR A 682 -5.95 9.74 17.05
C THR A 682 -6.80 8.67 17.74
N GLU A 683 -8.04 8.49 17.32
CA GLU A 683 -8.90 7.35 17.74
C GLU A 683 -8.58 6.08 16.95
N CYS A 684 -7.51 6.10 16.14
CA CYS A 684 -7.17 5.03 15.20
C CYS A 684 -6.45 3.86 15.86
N GLU A 685 -6.79 2.66 15.46
CA GLU A 685 -6.10 1.40 15.76
C GLU A 685 -4.80 1.36 14.97
N PHE A 686 -3.67 1.57 15.63
CA PHE A 686 -2.39 1.45 14.98
C PHE A 686 -1.85 0.02 15.09
N ARG A 687 -1.58 -0.65 13.98
CA ARG A 687 -1.26 -2.08 13.97
C ARG A 687 0.21 -2.41 14.13
N HIS A 688 1.10 -1.56 13.60
CA HIS A 688 2.53 -1.84 13.61
C HIS A 688 3.15 -1.82 15.01
N ILE A 689 4.22 -2.56 15.19
CA ILE A 689 5.00 -2.56 16.42
C ILE A 689 5.84 -1.29 16.47
N VAL A 690 5.55 -0.41 17.42
CA VAL A 690 6.35 0.81 17.69
C VAL A 690 7.32 0.59 18.83
N THR A 691 8.38 1.39 18.87
CA THR A 691 9.40 1.31 19.93
C THR A 691 8.99 1.95 21.25
N ASN A 692 7.92 2.75 21.28
CA ASN A 692 7.37 3.35 22.50
C ASN A 692 6.49 2.36 23.26
N LYS A 693 6.88 2.01 24.50
CA LYS A 693 6.20 1.04 25.36
C LYS A 693 4.78 1.43 25.70
N GLU A 694 4.56 2.70 26.10
CA GLU A 694 3.25 3.18 26.52
C GLU A 694 2.24 3.13 25.35
N ILE A 695 2.69 3.49 24.15
CA ILE A 695 1.88 3.36 22.93
C ILE A 695 1.59 1.89 22.67
N MET A 696 2.62 1.03 22.73
CA MET A 696 2.47 -0.39 22.40
C MET A 696 1.50 -1.09 23.35
N GLU A 697 1.59 -0.82 24.65
CA GLU A 697 0.67 -1.35 25.66
C GLU A 697 -0.78 -0.89 25.42
N LYS A 698 -0.98 0.40 25.14
CA LYS A 698 -2.28 0.99 24.82
C LYS A 698 -2.87 0.37 23.55
N ASN A 699 -2.03 0.25 22.51
CA ASN A 699 -2.43 -0.30 21.22
C ASN A 699 -2.83 -1.78 21.35
N ILE A 700 -2.07 -2.59 22.07
CA ILE A 700 -2.42 -4.00 22.34
C ILE A 700 -3.79 -4.10 23.03
N GLN A 701 -4.10 -3.21 23.99
CA GLN A 701 -5.42 -3.21 24.65
C GLN A 701 -6.54 -2.90 23.67
N ILE A 702 -6.35 -1.92 22.78
CA ILE A 702 -7.32 -1.56 21.74
C ILE A 702 -7.50 -2.74 20.78
N LEU A 703 -6.42 -3.26 20.23
CA LEU A 703 -6.44 -4.38 19.28
C LEU A 703 -7.04 -5.66 19.90
N THR A 704 -6.73 -5.96 21.16
CA THR A 704 -7.35 -7.07 21.91
C THR A 704 -8.86 -6.90 21.98
N LYS A 705 -9.33 -5.71 22.36
CA LYS A 705 -10.75 -5.42 22.45
C LYS A 705 -11.43 -5.53 21.08
N CYS A 706 -10.87 -4.91 20.04
CA CYS A 706 -11.42 -4.94 18.69
C CYS A 706 -11.47 -6.35 18.12
N ASN A 707 -10.41 -7.16 18.28
CA ASN A 707 -10.42 -8.56 17.91
C ASN A 707 -11.55 -9.32 18.60
N ASN A 708 -11.72 -9.13 19.91
CA ASN A 708 -12.70 -9.86 20.70
C ASN A 708 -14.14 -9.43 20.36
N ASP A 709 -14.39 -8.14 20.17
CA ASP A 709 -15.69 -7.62 19.75
C ASP A 709 -16.06 -8.16 18.36
N SER A 710 -15.14 -8.16 17.43
CA SER A 710 -15.30 -8.69 16.07
C SER A 710 -15.64 -10.16 16.08
N TYR A 711 -14.93 -10.93 16.89
CA TYR A 711 -15.14 -12.35 16.98
C TYR A 711 -16.51 -12.68 17.63
N ALA A 712 -16.95 -11.91 18.62
CA ALA A 712 -18.28 -12.03 19.22
C ALA A 712 -19.40 -11.79 18.19
N VAL A 713 -19.24 -10.80 17.31
CA VAL A 713 -20.18 -10.53 16.19
C VAL A 713 -20.22 -11.72 15.23
N TYR A 714 -19.06 -12.23 14.82
CA TYR A 714 -18.95 -13.39 13.94
C TYR A 714 -19.64 -14.63 14.53
N GLU A 715 -19.37 -14.97 15.80
CA GLU A 715 -20.04 -16.08 16.49
C GLU A 715 -21.56 -15.90 16.55
N ASN A 716 -22.04 -14.69 16.82
CA ASN A 716 -23.47 -14.42 16.86
C ASN A 716 -24.13 -14.64 15.51
N ARG A 717 -23.50 -14.24 14.40
CA ARG A 717 -24.00 -14.48 13.05
C ARG A 717 -24.09 -15.96 12.70
N ILE A 718 -23.11 -16.77 13.12
CA ILE A 718 -23.17 -18.23 12.97
C ILE A 718 -24.30 -18.81 13.81
N LYS A 719 -24.43 -18.43 15.08
CA LYS A 719 -25.48 -18.92 15.99
C LYS A 719 -26.89 -18.58 15.50
N THR A 720 -27.05 -17.44 14.86
CA THR A 720 -28.35 -17.00 14.30
C THR A 720 -28.63 -17.52 12.89
N GLY A 721 -27.67 -18.22 12.27
CA GLY A 721 -27.80 -18.73 10.89
C GLY A 721 -27.67 -17.62 9.83
N ALA A 722 -27.26 -16.43 10.24
CA ALA A 722 -26.99 -15.32 9.31
C ALA A 722 -25.68 -15.51 8.52
N LEU A 723 -24.80 -16.40 8.98
CA LEU A 723 -23.58 -16.82 8.30
C LEU A 723 -23.46 -18.34 8.32
N ILE A 724 -23.21 -18.93 7.16
CA ILE A 724 -22.91 -20.37 7.02
C ILE A 724 -21.42 -20.46 6.70
N PRO A 725 -20.58 -20.99 7.60
CA PRO A 725 -19.16 -21.16 7.34
C PRO A 725 -18.91 -21.97 6.08
N ALA A 726 -18.03 -21.53 5.18
CA ALA A 726 -17.67 -22.27 3.99
C ALA A 726 -17.06 -23.64 4.35
N PRO A 727 -17.47 -24.75 3.72
CA PRO A 727 -16.89 -26.06 3.97
C PRO A 727 -15.39 -26.07 3.62
N GLY A 728 -14.53 -26.38 4.58
CA GLY A 728 -13.08 -26.43 4.38
C GLY A 728 -12.30 -25.21 4.88
N LEU A 729 -12.95 -24.10 5.14
CA LEU A 729 -12.45 -23.13 6.10
C LEU A 729 -12.75 -23.67 7.49
N ASP A 730 -11.89 -24.57 7.94
CA ASP A 730 -11.82 -24.96 9.35
C ASP A 730 -11.35 -23.73 10.14
N MET A 731 -12.27 -22.82 10.33
CA MET A 731 -12.20 -21.85 11.40
C MET A 731 -12.34 -22.71 12.65
N ALA A 732 -11.19 -23.29 13.03
CA ALA A 732 -11.12 -24.28 14.10
C ALA A 732 -11.93 -23.79 15.27
N THR A 733 -12.87 -24.63 15.70
CA THR A 733 -13.64 -24.49 16.92
C THR A 733 -12.68 -24.44 18.12
N GLY A 734 -12.16 -23.27 18.45
CA GLY A 734 -11.30 -23.00 19.59
C GLY A 734 -11.42 -21.54 19.94
N ASP A 735 -11.16 -21.19 21.17
CA ASP A 735 -11.22 -19.81 21.65
C ASP A 735 -10.34 -18.92 20.78
N LYS A 736 -10.97 -18.01 20.05
CA LYS A 736 -10.30 -17.06 19.15
C LYS A 736 -10.20 -15.68 19.79
N TYR A 737 -10.47 -15.60 21.07
CA TYR A 737 -10.32 -14.38 21.84
C TYR A 737 -8.86 -14.17 22.20
N ALA A 738 -8.38 -12.97 21.95
CA ALA A 738 -7.10 -12.53 22.48
C ALA A 738 -7.18 -12.43 24.00
N THR A 739 -6.15 -12.91 24.70
CA THR A 739 -6.10 -12.95 26.16
C THR A 739 -5.02 -12.04 26.71
N ASP A 740 -5.13 -11.70 27.99
CA ASP A 740 -4.10 -10.92 28.69
C ASP A 740 -2.75 -11.65 28.72
N GLU A 741 -2.75 -12.99 28.80
CA GLU A 741 -1.53 -13.80 28.74
C GLU A 741 -0.85 -13.70 27.38
N MET A 742 -1.60 -13.67 26.28
CA MET A 742 -1.04 -13.44 24.93
C MET A 742 -0.42 -12.05 24.85
N ALA A 743 -1.12 -11.02 25.33
CA ALA A 743 -0.62 -9.65 25.37
C ALA A 743 0.69 -9.56 26.17
N GLN A 744 0.72 -10.11 27.37
CA GLN A 744 1.89 -10.13 28.23
C GLN A 744 3.08 -10.86 27.58
N SER A 745 2.85 -12.03 27.00
CA SER A 745 3.88 -12.83 26.32
C SER A 745 4.48 -12.11 25.12
N PHE A 746 3.64 -11.35 24.37
CA PHE A 746 4.12 -10.54 23.26
C PHE A 746 5.01 -9.38 23.72
N LEU A 747 4.59 -8.65 24.76
CA LEU A 747 5.39 -7.56 25.36
C LEU A 747 6.73 -8.05 25.94
N GLU A 748 6.74 -9.24 26.56
CA GLU A 748 7.96 -9.90 27.02
C GLU A 748 8.90 -10.25 25.85
N SER A 749 8.33 -10.70 24.72
CA SER A 749 9.11 -10.99 23.53
C SER A 749 9.77 -9.74 22.98
N LEU A 750 9.05 -8.57 22.91
CA LEU A 750 9.64 -7.29 22.52
C LEU A 750 10.76 -6.84 23.48
N SER A 751 10.58 -7.04 24.78
CA SER A 751 11.58 -6.69 25.81
C SER A 751 12.83 -7.54 25.72
N SER A 752 12.77 -8.72 25.09
CA SER A 752 13.87 -9.67 24.93
C SER A 752 14.62 -9.54 23.60
N ILE A 753 14.19 -8.68 22.69
CA ILE A 753 14.89 -8.40 21.43
C ILE A 753 16.34 -7.99 21.71
N SER A 754 17.28 -8.59 20.98
CA SER A 754 18.71 -8.40 21.23
C SER A 754 19.57 -8.13 19.99
N ILE A 755 19.02 -8.31 18.79
CA ILE A 755 19.74 -8.21 17.53
C ILE A 755 18.95 -7.34 16.56
N TYR A 756 19.63 -6.39 15.92
CA TYR A 756 19.12 -5.72 14.72
C TYR A 756 19.58 -6.50 13.49
N TYR A 757 18.64 -6.81 12.62
CA TYR A 757 18.88 -7.47 11.34
C TYR A 757 18.45 -6.56 10.19
N TYR A 758 19.33 -6.40 9.23
CA TYR A 758 19.06 -5.76 7.97
C TYR A 758 19.41 -6.70 6.82
N GLU A 759 18.46 -6.93 5.92
CA GLU A 759 18.63 -7.77 4.75
C GLU A 759 19.15 -6.95 3.57
N ASP A 760 20.44 -7.12 3.24
CA ASP A 760 21.00 -6.61 1.99
C ASP A 760 20.98 -7.75 0.96
N TYR A 761 20.14 -7.62 -0.04
CA TYR A 761 19.93 -8.68 -1.05
C TYR A 761 21.24 -9.12 -1.74
N THR A 762 22.15 -8.17 -2.04
CA THR A 762 23.42 -8.48 -2.68
C THR A 762 24.35 -9.29 -1.75
N ILE A 763 24.39 -8.92 -0.46
CA ILE A 763 25.16 -9.67 0.56
C ILE A 763 24.56 -11.07 0.73
N VAL A 764 23.24 -11.18 0.80
CA VAL A 764 22.52 -12.46 0.89
C VAL A 764 22.84 -13.36 -0.30
N GLN A 765 22.84 -12.80 -1.51
CA GLN A 765 23.22 -13.54 -2.71
C GLN A 765 24.66 -14.07 -2.64
N PHE A 766 25.62 -13.26 -2.15
CA PHE A 766 27.00 -13.71 -1.97
C PHE A 766 27.10 -14.85 -0.96
N ILE A 767 26.36 -14.79 0.14
CA ILE A 767 26.32 -15.86 1.15
C ILE A 767 25.80 -17.15 0.51
N ASP A 768 24.70 -17.09 -0.23
CA ASP A 768 24.09 -18.26 -0.88
C ASP A 768 25.04 -18.93 -1.89
N GLU A 769 25.63 -18.12 -2.78
CA GLU A 769 26.50 -18.61 -3.83
C GLU A 769 27.78 -19.26 -3.27
N GLU A 770 28.32 -18.74 -2.17
CA GLU A 770 29.55 -19.29 -1.58
C GLU A 770 29.28 -20.45 -0.60
N LEU A 771 28.11 -20.53 0.01
CA LEU A 771 27.74 -21.67 0.83
C LEU A 771 27.23 -22.87 0.04
N ALA A 772 26.73 -22.71 -1.19
CA ALA A 772 26.24 -23.83 -2.00
C ALA A 772 27.32 -24.92 -2.23
N PRO A 773 28.59 -24.60 -2.63
CA PRO A 773 29.66 -25.60 -2.74
C PRO A 773 30.06 -26.21 -1.38
N TYR A 774 29.96 -25.45 -0.28
CA TYR A 774 30.19 -26.01 1.05
C TYR A 774 29.15 -27.06 1.43
N TYR A 775 27.88 -26.82 1.14
CA TYR A 775 26.80 -27.79 1.37
C TYR A 775 26.95 -29.04 0.51
N ALA A 776 27.45 -28.89 -0.73
CA ALA A 776 27.76 -30.01 -1.63
C ALA A 776 28.99 -30.81 -1.17
N GLY A 777 29.82 -30.27 -0.28
CA GLY A 777 31.07 -30.91 0.19
C GLY A 777 32.30 -30.60 -0.68
N ASP A 778 32.14 -29.70 -1.67
CA ASP A 778 33.20 -29.34 -2.65
C ASP A 778 34.15 -28.24 -2.10
N ARG A 779 33.78 -27.62 -0.98
CA ARG A 779 34.54 -26.51 -0.37
C ARG A 779 34.54 -26.62 1.16
N SER A 780 35.58 -26.10 1.78
CA SER A 780 35.63 -25.94 3.23
C SER A 780 34.83 -24.71 3.70
N ILE A 781 34.41 -24.69 4.95
CA ILE A 781 33.76 -23.50 5.53
C ILE A 781 34.71 -22.30 5.57
N ASP A 782 36.01 -22.52 5.81
CA ASP A 782 37.01 -21.45 5.80
C ASP A 782 37.17 -20.79 4.44
N ASP A 783 37.14 -21.56 3.36
CA ASP A 783 37.17 -21.00 2.01
C ASP A 783 35.88 -20.27 1.69
N ALA A 784 34.71 -20.81 2.06
CA ALA A 784 33.43 -20.15 1.85
C ALA A 784 33.42 -18.79 2.56
N VAL A 785 33.77 -18.73 3.84
CA VAL A 785 33.86 -17.48 4.62
C VAL A 785 34.83 -16.49 3.97
N ARG A 786 36.03 -16.94 3.56
CA ARG A 786 36.99 -16.09 2.90
C ARG A 786 36.43 -15.44 1.63
N TYR A 787 35.75 -16.20 0.79
CA TYR A 787 35.14 -15.67 -0.44
C TYR A 787 33.98 -14.71 -0.14
N ILE A 788 33.14 -15.02 0.86
CA ILE A 788 32.07 -14.10 1.31
C ILE A 788 32.70 -12.77 1.76
N ASN A 789 33.70 -12.81 2.65
CA ASN A 789 34.40 -11.62 3.14
C ASN A 789 35.00 -10.80 2.01
N ASP A 790 35.68 -11.44 1.06
CA ASP A 790 36.31 -10.79 -0.10
C ASP A 790 35.24 -10.08 -0.98
N ARG A 791 34.15 -10.76 -1.28
CA ARG A 791 33.06 -10.21 -2.13
C ARG A 791 32.33 -9.06 -1.43
N VAL A 792 31.97 -9.22 -0.18
CA VAL A 792 31.29 -8.18 0.60
C VAL A 792 32.21 -6.97 0.81
N THR A 793 33.52 -7.19 1.08
CA THR A 793 34.49 -6.10 1.20
C THR A 793 34.56 -5.29 -0.08
N LYS A 794 34.60 -5.96 -1.23
CA LYS A 794 34.63 -5.29 -2.53
C LYS A 794 33.34 -4.49 -2.75
N TYR A 795 32.18 -5.09 -2.52
CA TYR A 795 30.88 -4.46 -2.66
C TYR A 795 30.75 -3.19 -1.81
N VAL A 796 31.05 -3.28 -0.50
CA VAL A 796 30.91 -2.14 0.44
C VAL A 796 31.89 -1.00 0.12
N ARG A 797 33.07 -1.31 -0.47
CA ARG A 797 34.07 -0.30 -0.85
C ARG A 797 33.78 0.38 -2.19
N GLU A 798 33.09 -0.29 -3.08
CA GLU A 798 32.72 0.26 -4.41
C GLU A 798 31.45 1.13 -4.35
N MET A 799 30.67 1.01 -3.26
CA MET A 799 29.47 1.83 -2.96
C MET A 799 29.85 3.04 -2.08
#